data_fd79281dca7777edf47a0d8b1062b88a
#
_entry.id   fd79281dca7777edf47a0d8b1062b88a
#
_cell.length_a   1.000
_cell.length_b   1.000
_cell.length_c   1.000
_cell.angle_alpha   90.00
_cell.angle_beta   90.00
_cell.angle_gamma   90.00
#
_symmetry.space_group_name_H-M   'P 1'
#
loop_
_entity.id
_entity.type
_entity.pdbx_description
1 polymer ?
#
loop_
_entity_poly.entity_id
_entity_poly.type
_entity_poly.pdbx_seq_one_letter_code
_entity_poly.pdbx_strand_id
1 'polypeptide(L)'
;MTTLESQHTTTGSDSPRPLARLSADEISQVREILAGADLVTPTTRFVYVGLDEPVKAEVLAHAAGEAPAPDRRASVLLLDVTTGVASENIVSLNSQSLVSCTPIDNATGQVPILDTEFEIVMEFLAKEPRWAEALAERGVDVAKTVTVPLSAGSYGYENELGKRIVRSFAFVMNDEKDLPWAHPVDGLCAYVDISTPELIDIIDYRQYPVPAESGDYLDPEIAGEPLTGLKPIEITQPEGASFSVDGEHVEWTNWSVDVGFDAREGLILRNISYLDRPVCYRASIDEMVVPYGDPSPNRFWQNYFDTGEYLFGRYVNSLTLGCDCLGEIHYFDVTLSDEQGTPKVIANGICMHEEDYGTLWKHTDLFTGTSEVRRQRRLVISFFTTVGNYDYGFFWYFYLDGTIECEAKLTGIAFTAAYPEEGSDYQSHVAPGLGLPYHQHLFNARLDMTVDGVANAVDEIDAVSLPVSDTNPWGNAFTAKTTRLTSESQAARSADASVGRTWHIVNTEKTDRLGHHPGYALHTAQTPKLLADPSSSIAKRAAFTTRELWVTAYDPSQRYAAGRFVNQSDGSDGLPAWQQADRPIDGEDIVVWHTFGLTHFPRSEDWPIMPVDYAGFSLKPYNFCEKSPVMNVPPSTAKHCCAHE
;
A
#
# COMPACT_ATOMS: atom_id res chain seq x y z
N MET A 1 26.11 27.59 -1.54
CA MET A 1 24.78 27.97 -2.05
C MET A 1 24.93 28.39 -3.49
N THR A 2 24.69 27.48 -4.39
CA THR A 2 24.62 27.76 -5.81
C THR A 2 23.46 26.93 -6.33
N THR A 3 22.35 27.59 -6.56
CA THR A 3 21.14 27.01 -7.18
C THR A 3 21.49 26.60 -8.60
N LEU A 4 21.49 25.30 -8.86
CA LEU A 4 21.47 24.75 -10.21
C LEU A 4 20.03 24.74 -10.69
N GLU A 5 19.66 25.71 -11.54
CA GLU A 5 18.46 25.66 -12.34
C GLU A 5 18.61 24.51 -13.36
N SER A 6 17.81 23.46 -13.21
CA SER A 6 17.69 22.39 -14.19
C SER A 6 16.98 22.91 -15.43
N GLN A 7 17.71 23.05 -16.52
CA GLN A 7 17.12 23.25 -17.84
C GLN A 7 16.56 21.92 -18.34
N HIS A 8 15.25 21.76 -18.27
CA HIS A 8 14.54 20.69 -18.96
C HIS A 8 14.51 20.98 -20.47
N THR A 9 15.28 20.23 -21.24
CA THR A 9 15.07 20.10 -22.70
C THR A 9 14.20 18.86 -22.94
N THR A 10 12.90 19.07 -23.07
CA THR A 10 11.96 18.04 -23.53
C THR A 10 12.13 17.82 -25.04
N THR A 11 12.67 16.68 -25.45
CA THR A 11 12.54 16.13 -26.80
C THR A 11 11.83 14.79 -26.72
N GLY A 12 10.57 14.79 -26.31
CA GLY A 12 9.68 13.63 -26.33
C GLY A 12 8.52 13.88 -27.29
N SER A 13 7.95 12.81 -27.85
CA SER A 13 6.76 12.87 -28.70
C SER A 13 5.61 13.58 -27.97
N ASP A 14 4.89 14.48 -28.66
CA ASP A 14 3.84 15.36 -28.13
C ASP A 14 2.59 14.64 -27.54
N SER A 15 2.54 13.32 -27.49
CA SER A 15 1.41 12.56 -26.93
C SER A 15 1.84 11.77 -25.68
N PRO A 16 1.12 11.90 -24.57
CA PRO A 16 1.43 11.11 -23.36
C PRO A 16 1.31 9.61 -23.64
N ARG A 17 2.16 8.81 -23.01
CA ARG A 17 2.04 7.34 -23.04
C ARG A 17 0.66 6.94 -22.50
N PRO A 18 0.00 5.87 -23.02
CA PRO A 18 -1.38 5.54 -22.64
C PRO A 18 -1.62 5.37 -21.12
N LEU A 19 -0.60 4.92 -20.39
CA LEU A 19 -0.67 4.70 -18.94
C LEU A 19 -0.07 5.84 -18.11
N ALA A 20 0.38 6.94 -18.74
CA ALA A 20 0.93 8.09 -18.01
C ALA A 20 -0.12 8.67 -17.04
N ARG A 21 0.34 9.20 -15.91
CA ARG A 21 -0.52 9.89 -14.93
C ARG A 21 -1.29 11.04 -15.58
N LEU A 22 -2.45 11.38 -15.00
CA LEU A 22 -3.15 12.58 -15.41
C LEU A 22 -2.32 13.83 -15.05
N SER A 23 -2.18 14.74 -16.01
CA SER A 23 -1.56 16.04 -15.79
C SER A 23 -2.51 17.01 -15.06
N ALA A 24 -1.97 18.12 -14.55
CA ALA A 24 -2.77 19.18 -13.94
C ALA A 24 -3.81 19.76 -14.92
N ASP A 25 -3.44 19.91 -16.18
CA ASP A 25 -4.34 20.40 -17.23
C ASP A 25 -5.46 19.39 -17.53
N GLU A 26 -5.14 18.09 -17.56
CA GLU A 26 -6.14 17.03 -17.75
C GLU A 26 -7.11 16.94 -16.57
N ILE A 27 -6.66 17.09 -15.32
CA ILE A 27 -7.53 17.16 -14.12
C ILE A 27 -8.45 18.37 -14.22
N SER A 28 -7.94 19.54 -14.63
CA SER A 28 -8.75 20.75 -14.83
C SER A 28 -9.79 20.54 -15.93
N GLN A 29 -9.41 19.92 -17.04
CA GLN A 29 -10.31 19.58 -18.15
C GLN A 29 -11.43 18.61 -17.70
N VAL A 30 -11.10 17.58 -16.89
CA VAL A 30 -12.10 16.66 -16.30
C VAL A 30 -13.15 17.44 -15.52
N ARG A 31 -12.72 18.35 -14.64
CA ARG A 31 -13.64 19.20 -13.85
C ARG A 31 -14.54 20.05 -14.75
N GLU A 32 -14.00 20.67 -15.79
CA GLU A 32 -14.76 21.50 -16.74
C GLU A 32 -15.84 20.68 -17.49
N ILE A 33 -15.49 19.47 -17.94
CA ILE A 33 -16.42 18.57 -18.63
C ILE A 33 -17.57 18.16 -17.70
N LEU A 34 -17.28 17.80 -16.43
CA LEU A 34 -18.31 17.41 -15.46
C LEU A 34 -19.17 18.60 -15.04
N ALA A 35 -18.61 19.79 -14.93
CA ALA A 35 -19.37 21.02 -14.69
C ALA A 35 -20.28 21.37 -15.88
N GLY A 36 -19.82 21.20 -17.11
CA GLY A 36 -20.61 21.36 -18.32
C GLY A 36 -21.75 20.34 -18.49
N ALA A 37 -21.65 19.21 -17.77
CA ALA A 37 -22.69 18.17 -17.69
C ALA A 37 -23.64 18.35 -16.47
N ASP A 38 -23.58 19.49 -15.77
CA ASP A 38 -24.38 19.80 -14.58
C ASP A 38 -24.17 18.86 -13.38
N LEU A 39 -23.02 18.16 -13.31
CA LEU A 39 -22.69 17.22 -12.24
C LEU A 39 -21.92 17.88 -11.06
N VAL A 40 -21.43 19.10 -11.23
CA VAL A 40 -20.68 19.82 -10.21
C VAL A 40 -21.55 20.96 -9.63
N THR A 41 -21.92 20.82 -8.37
CA THR A 41 -22.67 21.79 -7.57
C THR A 41 -21.83 22.32 -6.40
N PRO A 42 -22.27 23.32 -5.62
CA PRO A 42 -21.54 23.75 -4.42
C PRO A 42 -21.36 22.65 -3.36
N THR A 43 -22.24 21.64 -3.34
CA THR A 43 -22.19 20.50 -2.39
C THR A 43 -21.50 19.27 -2.95
N THR A 44 -21.15 19.26 -4.24
CA THR A 44 -20.40 18.16 -4.87
C THR A 44 -18.93 18.20 -4.45
N ARG A 45 -18.40 17.03 -4.13
CA ARG A 45 -16.97 16.80 -3.87
C ARG A 45 -16.42 15.74 -4.82
N PHE A 46 -15.18 15.94 -5.24
CA PHE A 46 -14.40 14.97 -6.01
C PHE A 46 -13.72 14.03 -5.02
N VAL A 47 -14.28 12.85 -4.84
CA VAL A 47 -13.71 11.83 -3.95
C VAL A 47 -12.44 11.24 -4.54
N TYR A 48 -12.45 11.02 -5.85
CA TYR A 48 -11.35 10.44 -6.59
C TYR A 48 -11.34 10.97 -8.03
N VAL A 49 -10.15 11.25 -8.54
CA VAL A 49 -9.88 11.50 -9.96
C VAL A 49 -8.60 10.75 -10.32
N GLY A 50 -8.68 9.80 -11.21
CA GLY A 50 -7.53 9.01 -11.67
C GLY A 50 -7.66 8.60 -13.12
N LEU A 51 -6.59 8.02 -13.67
CA LEU A 51 -6.60 7.46 -15.00
C LEU A 51 -7.58 6.28 -15.07
N ASP A 52 -8.55 6.33 -15.99
CA ASP A 52 -9.29 5.14 -16.40
C ASP A 52 -8.37 4.33 -17.33
N GLU A 53 -7.60 3.40 -16.72
CA GLU A 53 -6.56 2.66 -17.44
C GLU A 53 -7.19 1.88 -18.60
N PRO A 54 -6.67 2.04 -19.83
CA PRO A 54 -7.14 1.28 -20.99
C PRO A 54 -6.97 -0.23 -20.77
N VAL A 55 -7.75 -1.02 -21.49
CA VAL A 55 -7.62 -2.48 -21.46
C VAL A 55 -6.20 -2.89 -21.88
N LYS A 56 -5.57 -3.78 -21.11
CA LYS A 56 -4.18 -4.22 -21.30
C LYS A 56 -3.85 -4.63 -22.74
N ALA A 57 -4.75 -5.38 -23.38
CA ALA A 57 -4.57 -5.82 -24.76
C ALA A 57 -4.46 -4.63 -25.75
N GLU A 58 -5.22 -3.55 -25.53
CA GLU A 58 -5.15 -2.34 -26.39
C GLU A 58 -3.82 -1.61 -26.19
N VAL A 59 -3.34 -1.52 -24.94
CA VAL A 59 -2.04 -0.91 -24.63
C VAL A 59 -0.90 -1.70 -25.26
N LEU A 60 -0.91 -3.03 -25.14
CA LEU A 60 0.10 -3.91 -25.72
C LEU A 60 0.10 -3.85 -27.25
N ALA A 61 -1.07 -3.86 -27.90
CA ALA A 61 -1.21 -3.74 -29.35
C ALA A 61 -0.70 -2.37 -29.85
N HIS A 62 -0.98 -1.28 -29.10
CA HIS A 62 -0.43 0.04 -29.40
C HIS A 62 1.09 0.07 -29.28
N ALA A 63 1.65 -0.49 -28.20
CA ALA A 63 3.10 -0.56 -28.00
C ALA A 63 3.81 -1.39 -29.08
N ALA A 64 3.14 -2.41 -29.62
CA ALA A 64 3.61 -3.20 -30.75
C ALA A 64 3.47 -2.49 -32.13
N GLY A 65 2.82 -1.32 -32.17
CA GLY A 65 2.52 -0.60 -33.41
C GLY A 65 1.39 -1.23 -34.26
N GLU A 66 0.59 -2.12 -33.67
CA GLU A 66 -0.50 -2.86 -34.33
C GLU A 66 -1.85 -2.12 -34.25
N ALA A 67 -1.98 -1.19 -33.28
CA ALA A 67 -3.19 -0.40 -33.06
C ALA A 67 -2.88 1.07 -32.75
N PRO A 68 -3.84 2.00 -33.00
CA PRO A 68 -3.70 3.38 -32.56
C PRO A 68 -3.67 3.45 -31.02
N ALA A 69 -3.25 4.60 -30.47
CA ALA A 69 -3.33 4.85 -29.02
C ALA A 69 -4.78 4.71 -28.54
N PRO A 70 -5.02 4.05 -27.40
CA PRO A 70 -6.33 3.98 -26.75
C PRO A 70 -6.89 5.37 -26.44
N ASP A 71 -8.22 5.45 -26.30
CA ASP A 71 -8.87 6.67 -25.81
C ASP A 71 -8.38 7.02 -24.41
N ARG A 72 -7.93 8.25 -24.22
CA ARG A 72 -7.45 8.72 -22.92
C ARG A 72 -8.62 9.16 -22.05
N ARG A 73 -8.82 8.47 -20.94
CA ARG A 73 -9.97 8.64 -20.07
C ARG A 73 -9.59 8.88 -18.62
N ALA A 74 -10.49 9.54 -17.90
CA ALA A 74 -10.43 9.68 -16.46
C ALA A 74 -11.64 8.99 -15.80
N SER A 75 -11.38 8.30 -14.69
CA SER A 75 -12.40 7.78 -13.78
C SER A 75 -12.55 8.75 -12.61
N VAL A 76 -13.78 9.15 -12.30
CA VAL A 76 -14.10 10.15 -11.29
C VAL A 76 -15.20 9.64 -10.37
N LEU A 77 -14.96 9.69 -9.06
CA LEU A 77 -16.00 9.49 -8.06
C LEU A 77 -16.45 10.86 -7.54
N LEU A 78 -17.74 11.13 -7.65
CA LEU A 78 -18.38 12.32 -7.09
C LEU A 78 -19.29 11.94 -5.92
N LEU A 79 -19.33 12.82 -4.91
CA LEU A 79 -20.20 12.71 -3.73
C LEU A 79 -20.89 14.06 -3.49
N ASP A 80 -22.19 14.06 -3.33
CA ASP A 80 -22.91 15.18 -2.73
C ASP A 80 -22.90 15.01 -1.22
N VAL A 81 -22.17 15.87 -0.51
CA VAL A 81 -21.97 15.76 0.96
C VAL A 81 -23.21 16.09 1.78
N THR A 82 -24.27 16.63 1.18
CA THR A 82 -25.52 16.95 1.90
C THR A 82 -26.57 15.86 1.78
N THR A 83 -26.43 14.97 0.81
CA THR A 83 -27.38 13.89 0.54
C THR A 83 -26.76 12.50 0.65
N GLY A 84 -25.41 12.40 0.63
CA GLY A 84 -24.69 11.13 0.57
C GLY A 84 -24.81 10.40 -0.77
N VAL A 85 -25.39 11.03 -1.79
CA VAL A 85 -25.52 10.44 -3.13
C VAL A 85 -24.18 10.51 -3.85
N ALA A 86 -23.72 9.37 -4.34
CA ALA A 86 -22.46 9.26 -5.05
C ALA A 86 -22.64 8.71 -6.47
N SER A 87 -21.71 9.05 -7.37
CA SER A 87 -21.68 8.53 -8.74
C SER A 87 -20.27 8.24 -9.20
N GLU A 88 -20.15 7.23 -10.06
CA GLU A 88 -18.95 6.94 -10.84
C GLU A 88 -19.12 7.51 -12.25
N ASN A 89 -18.13 8.28 -12.69
CA ASN A 89 -18.17 9.00 -13.96
C ASN A 89 -16.92 8.67 -14.79
N ILE A 90 -17.09 8.33 -16.04
CA ILE A 90 -15.99 8.17 -17.00
C ILE A 90 -16.00 9.35 -17.96
N VAL A 91 -14.87 10.01 -18.07
CA VAL A 91 -14.67 11.18 -18.94
C VAL A 91 -13.63 10.86 -20.00
N SER A 92 -13.95 11.08 -21.30
CA SER A 92 -12.96 11.03 -22.37
C SER A 92 -12.31 12.41 -22.55
N LEU A 93 -11.00 12.45 -22.38
CA LEU A 93 -10.19 13.65 -22.60
C LEU A 93 -10.02 13.95 -24.08
N ASN A 94 -9.97 12.92 -24.94
CA ASN A 94 -9.83 13.08 -26.37
C ASN A 94 -11.08 13.72 -27.00
N SER A 95 -12.27 13.22 -26.65
CA SER A 95 -13.54 13.76 -27.16
C SER A 95 -14.10 14.92 -26.32
N GLN A 96 -13.47 15.23 -25.19
CA GLN A 96 -13.90 16.28 -24.24
C GLN A 96 -15.37 16.08 -23.80
N SER A 97 -15.75 14.87 -23.45
CA SER A 97 -17.12 14.52 -23.13
C SER A 97 -17.24 13.51 -22.00
N LEU A 98 -18.38 13.57 -21.30
CA LEU A 98 -18.82 12.54 -20.37
C LEU A 98 -19.19 11.28 -21.15
N VAL A 99 -18.55 10.16 -20.83
CA VAL A 99 -18.81 8.85 -21.44
C VAL A 99 -19.92 8.12 -20.68
N SER A 100 -19.85 8.13 -19.35
CA SER A 100 -20.88 7.49 -18.50
C SER A 100 -20.98 8.19 -17.14
N CYS A 101 -22.16 8.11 -16.55
CA CYS A 101 -22.45 8.53 -15.18
C CYS A 101 -23.31 7.44 -14.54
N THR A 102 -22.75 6.71 -13.58
CA THR A 102 -23.41 5.56 -12.93
C THR A 102 -23.61 5.87 -11.46
N PRO A 103 -24.84 5.91 -10.93
CA PRO A 103 -25.10 6.03 -9.51
C PRO A 103 -24.49 4.84 -8.75
N ILE A 104 -23.95 5.11 -7.55
CA ILE A 104 -23.39 4.09 -6.66
C ILE A 104 -24.47 3.68 -5.67
N ASP A 105 -24.71 2.37 -5.54
CA ASP A 105 -25.62 1.82 -4.54
C ASP A 105 -24.93 1.73 -3.17
N ASN A 106 -25.30 2.62 -2.27
CA ASN A 106 -24.74 2.70 -0.91
C ASN A 106 -25.11 1.47 -0.03
N ALA A 107 -25.95 0.55 -0.49
CA ALA A 107 -26.36 -0.62 0.28
C ALA A 107 -25.26 -1.69 0.39
N THR A 108 -24.40 -1.81 -0.62
CA THR A 108 -23.36 -2.83 -0.69
C THR A 108 -21.94 -2.31 -0.44
N GLY A 109 -21.76 -0.98 -0.46
CA GLY A 109 -20.49 -0.30 -0.22
C GLY A 109 -20.58 1.16 -0.62
N GLN A 110 -19.76 2.00 -0.04
CA GLN A 110 -19.77 3.45 -0.25
C GLN A 110 -18.42 3.95 -0.75
N VAL A 111 -18.41 5.14 -1.33
CA VAL A 111 -17.17 5.84 -1.70
C VAL A 111 -16.32 6.15 -0.47
N PRO A 112 -15.00 6.30 -0.64
CA PRO A 112 -14.08 6.70 0.43
C PRO A 112 -14.53 7.94 1.19
N ILE A 113 -14.07 8.08 2.44
CA ILE A 113 -14.38 9.20 3.31
C ILE A 113 -13.45 10.38 2.95
N LEU A 114 -14.00 11.60 3.03
CA LEU A 114 -13.33 12.85 2.69
C LEU A 114 -12.86 13.62 3.93
N ASP A 115 -11.83 14.45 3.77
CA ASP A 115 -11.38 15.36 4.82
C ASP A 115 -12.48 16.36 5.20
N THR A 116 -13.24 16.88 4.21
CA THR A 116 -14.44 17.70 4.44
C THR A 116 -15.46 16.99 5.34
N GLU A 117 -15.63 15.68 5.23
CA GLU A 117 -16.57 14.92 6.07
C GLU A 117 -16.06 14.79 7.51
N PHE A 118 -14.76 14.63 7.71
CA PHE A 118 -14.17 14.67 9.05
C PHE A 118 -14.35 16.03 9.72
N GLU A 119 -14.13 17.13 8.99
CA GLU A 119 -14.35 18.48 9.47
C GLU A 119 -15.81 18.70 9.90
N ILE A 120 -16.77 18.25 9.09
CA ILE A 120 -18.22 18.32 9.40
C ILE A 120 -18.52 17.62 10.73
N VAL A 121 -17.98 16.42 10.96
CA VAL A 121 -18.22 15.65 12.19
C VAL A 121 -17.57 16.31 13.39
N MET A 122 -16.33 16.78 13.27
CA MET A 122 -15.63 17.48 14.36
C MET A 122 -16.38 18.75 14.76
N GLU A 123 -16.83 19.56 13.79
CA GLU A 123 -17.62 20.76 14.07
C GLU A 123 -18.99 20.45 14.68
N PHE A 124 -19.64 19.38 14.25
CA PHE A 124 -20.92 18.93 14.78
C PHE A 124 -20.77 18.49 16.25
N LEU A 125 -19.84 17.58 16.54
CA LEU A 125 -19.64 17.05 17.90
C LEU A 125 -19.17 18.12 18.89
N ALA A 126 -18.39 19.11 18.45
CA ALA A 126 -18.00 20.23 19.30
C ALA A 126 -19.20 21.09 19.80
N LYS A 127 -20.37 20.97 19.14
CA LYS A 127 -21.60 21.72 19.47
C LYS A 127 -22.72 20.79 19.99
N GLU A 128 -22.54 19.48 19.99
CA GLU A 128 -23.57 18.51 20.37
C GLU A 128 -23.68 18.38 21.91
N PRO A 129 -24.83 18.76 22.50
CA PRO A 129 -24.96 18.77 23.96
C PRO A 129 -24.79 17.40 24.62
N ARG A 130 -25.28 16.33 23.99
CA ARG A 130 -25.18 14.96 24.55
C ARG A 130 -23.71 14.51 24.59
N TRP A 131 -22.91 14.88 23.59
CA TRP A 131 -21.49 14.62 23.54
C TRP A 131 -20.73 15.39 24.63
N ALA A 132 -21.03 16.69 24.76
CA ALA A 132 -20.43 17.52 25.79
C ALA A 132 -20.78 17.04 27.20
N GLU A 133 -22.01 16.55 27.44
CA GLU A 133 -22.45 15.98 28.73
C GLU A 133 -21.66 14.70 29.05
N ALA A 134 -21.53 13.77 28.09
CA ALA A 134 -20.78 12.51 28.27
C ALA A 134 -19.28 12.76 28.55
N LEU A 135 -18.68 13.79 27.96
CA LEU A 135 -17.32 14.22 28.24
C LEU A 135 -17.21 14.84 29.65
N ALA A 136 -18.17 15.70 30.01
CA ALA A 136 -18.20 16.37 31.32
C ALA A 136 -18.35 15.38 32.48
N GLU A 137 -19.08 14.27 32.32
CA GLU A 137 -19.17 13.18 33.29
C GLU A 137 -17.81 12.52 33.58
N ARG A 138 -16.85 12.64 32.63
CA ARG A 138 -15.45 12.20 32.76
C ARG A 138 -14.51 13.31 33.22
N GLY A 139 -15.08 14.48 33.58
CA GLY A 139 -14.30 15.66 33.98
C GLY A 139 -13.55 16.34 32.80
N VAL A 140 -13.97 16.07 31.58
CA VAL A 140 -13.34 16.59 30.36
C VAL A 140 -14.19 17.72 29.77
N ASP A 141 -13.55 18.83 29.45
CA ASP A 141 -14.17 19.97 28.74
C ASP A 141 -14.12 19.71 27.23
N VAL A 142 -15.26 19.72 26.56
CA VAL A 142 -15.35 19.55 25.09
C VAL A 142 -14.46 20.53 24.33
N ALA A 143 -14.25 21.73 24.84
CA ALA A 143 -13.38 22.74 24.23
C ALA A 143 -11.89 22.38 24.27
N LYS A 144 -11.50 21.39 25.08
CA LYS A 144 -10.14 20.87 25.18
C LYS A 144 -9.99 19.49 24.53
N THR A 145 -10.94 19.08 23.71
CA THR A 145 -10.89 17.78 23.05
C THR A 145 -10.61 17.91 21.55
N VAL A 146 -9.85 16.96 21.05
CA VAL A 146 -9.75 16.64 19.63
C VAL A 146 -10.62 15.43 19.38
N THR A 147 -11.58 15.54 18.47
CA THR A 147 -12.42 14.43 18.03
C THR A 147 -11.79 13.78 16.80
N VAL A 148 -11.68 12.46 16.80
CA VAL A 148 -11.10 11.68 15.69
C VAL A 148 -12.20 10.81 15.08
N PRO A 149 -12.81 11.25 13.97
CA PRO A 149 -13.78 10.47 13.20
C PRO A 149 -13.06 9.37 12.41
N LEU A 150 -13.64 8.18 12.37
CA LEU A 150 -13.07 7.00 11.74
C LEU A 150 -14.15 6.20 11.00
N SER A 151 -13.76 5.41 10.00
CA SER A 151 -14.68 4.55 9.25
C SER A 151 -15.42 3.57 10.17
N ALA A 152 -16.72 3.42 9.92
CA ALA A 152 -17.61 2.72 10.85
C ALA A 152 -17.61 1.19 10.70
N GLY A 153 -17.17 0.67 9.54
CA GLY A 153 -17.42 -0.72 9.18
C GLY A 153 -18.89 -0.99 8.86
N SER A 154 -19.28 -2.25 8.74
CA SER A 154 -20.65 -2.68 8.48
C SER A 154 -21.02 -3.86 9.38
N TYR A 155 -22.02 -3.69 10.23
CA TYR A 155 -22.44 -4.67 11.24
C TYR A 155 -23.93 -5.06 11.13
N GLY A 156 -24.66 -4.51 10.16
CA GLY A 156 -26.05 -4.82 9.91
C GLY A 156 -27.03 -4.22 10.92
N TYR A 157 -26.66 -3.14 11.61
CA TYR A 157 -27.57 -2.44 12.53
C TYR A 157 -28.64 -1.67 11.74
N GLU A 158 -29.92 -1.87 12.08
CA GLU A 158 -31.05 -1.25 11.38
C GLU A 158 -30.99 0.28 11.35
N ASN A 159 -30.50 0.92 12.41
CA ASN A 159 -30.32 2.37 12.50
C ASN A 159 -29.17 2.94 11.69
N GLU A 160 -28.31 2.08 11.13
CA GLU A 160 -27.18 2.44 10.29
C GLU A 160 -27.44 2.20 8.79
N LEU A 161 -28.44 1.39 8.44
CA LEU A 161 -28.74 1.03 7.06
C LEU A 161 -29.06 2.26 6.20
N GLY A 162 -28.37 2.38 5.06
CA GLY A 162 -28.53 3.48 4.10
C GLY A 162 -27.95 4.81 4.54
N LYS A 163 -27.34 4.89 5.72
CA LYS A 163 -26.65 6.07 6.23
C LYS A 163 -25.16 6.03 5.93
N ARG A 164 -24.54 7.20 5.89
CA ARG A 164 -23.08 7.35 5.78
C ARG A 164 -22.52 7.68 7.16
N ILE A 165 -21.87 6.69 7.77
CA ILE A 165 -21.55 6.71 9.20
C ILE A 165 -20.06 6.79 9.44
N VAL A 166 -19.70 7.58 10.46
CA VAL A 166 -18.40 7.51 11.15
C VAL A 166 -18.60 7.24 12.62
N ARG A 167 -17.58 6.67 13.23
CA ARG A 167 -17.47 6.48 14.68
C ARG A 167 -16.31 7.34 15.19
N SER A 168 -16.52 8.06 16.27
CA SER A 168 -15.58 9.08 16.71
C SER A 168 -15.13 8.87 18.14
N PHE A 169 -13.80 8.92 18.34
CA PHE A 169 -13.19 9.00 19.66
C PHE A 169 -12.85 10.44 20.02
N ALA A 170 -12.59 10.68 21.31
CA ALA A 170 -12.06 11.93 21.80
C ALA A 170 -10.71 11.73 22.47
N PHE A 171 -9.86 12.74 22.33
CA PHE A 171 -8.57 12.85 23.00
C PHE A 171 -8.49 14.23 23.65
N VAL A 172 -7.90 14.35 24.84
CA VAL A 172 -7.66 15.65 25.45
C VAL A 172 -6.41 16.28 24.82
N MET A 173 -6.48 17.56 24.55
CA MET A 173 -5.36 18.38 24.12
C MET A 173 -5.26 19.58 25.08
N ASN A 174 -4.28 19.55 25.97
CA ASN A 174 -4.15 20.54 27.05
C ASN A 174 -3.64 21.90 26.54
N ASP A 175 -2.76 21.89 25.53
CA ASP A 175 -2.23 23.05 24.84
C ASP A 175 -1.78 22.70 23.41
N GLU A 176 -1.28 23.68 22.67
CA GLU A 176 -0.90 23.53 21.24
C GLU A 176 0.29 22.57 20.99
N LYS A 177 1.06 22.24 22.01
CA LYS A 177 2.22 21.33 21.92
C LYS A 177 1.93 19.95 22.48
N ASP A 178 0.77 19.80 23.14
CA ASP A 178 0.39 18.52 23.71
C ASP A 178 0.14 17.48 22.62
N LEU A 179 0.54 16.23 22.89
CA LEU A 179 0.28 15.10 22.01
C LEU A 179 -1.08 14.48 22.39
N PRO A 180 -2.16 14.72 21.65
CA PRO A 180 -3.50 14.23 22.03
C PRO A 180 -3.54 12.71 22.19
N TRP A 181 -2.75 11.95 21.41
CA TRP A 181 -2.66 10.50 21.54
C TRP A 181 -2.22 10.02 22.93
N ALA A 182 -1.58 10.87 23.75
CA ALA A 182 -1.24 10.54 25.12
C ALA A 182 -2.46 10.55 26.06
N HIS A 183 -3.58 11.15 25.65
CA HIS A 183 -4.72 11.48 26.52
C HIS A 183 -6.05 10.97 25.96
N PRO A 184 -6.21 9.65 25.69
CA PRO A 184 -7.47 9.11 25.18
C PRO A 184 -8.59 9.25 26.22
N VAL A 185 -9.76 9.71 25.79
CA VAL A 185 -11.01 9.66 26.55
C VAL A 185 -11.71 8.34 26.22
N ASP A 186 -11.28 7.27 26.85
CA ASP A 186 -11.68 5.93 26.47
C ASP A 186 -13.00 5.47 27.12
N GLY A 187 -13.56 4.37 26.60
CA GLY A 187 -14.87 3.86 26.96
C GLY A 187 -16.04 4.70 26.42
N LEU A 188 -15.76 5.68 25.58
CA LEU A 188 -16.72 6.59 24.96
C LEU A 188 -16.54 6.62 23.45
N CYS A 189 -17.62 6.54 22.68
CA CYS A 189 -17.59 6.64 21.23
C CYS A 189 -18.91 7.24 20.72
N ALA A 190 -18.83 8.24 19.83
CA ALA A 190 -20.00 8.81 19.17
C ALA A 190 -20.20 8.19 17.78
N TYR A 191 -21.45 7.86 17.44
CA TYR A 191 -21.85 7.38 16.12
C TYR A 191 -22.60 8.51 15.39
N VAL A 192 -22.08 8.96 14.28
CA VAL A 192 -22.57 10.14 13.55
C VAL A 192 -22.91 9.78 12.11
N ASP A 193 -24.13 10.13 11.67
CA ASP A 193 -24.47 10.20 10.25
C ASP A 193 -23.90 11.50 9.68
N ILE A 194 -23.05 11.38 8.65
CA ILE A 194 -22.34 12.53 8.08
C ILE A 194 -23.22 13.31 7.11
N SER A 195 -24.05 12.62 6.33
CA SER A 195 -24.85 13.22 5.25
C SER A 195 -25.89 14.23 5.78
N THR A 196 -26.46 13.89 6.93
CA THR A 196 -27.35 14.79 7.70
C THR A 196 -26.81 14.83 9.12
N PRO A 197 -25.83 15.70 9.47
CA PRO A 197 -25.11 15.61 10.73
C PRO A 197 -26.04 15.35 11.92
N GLU A 198 -26.12 14.10 12.32
CA GLU A 198 -26.99 13.59 13.37
C GLU A 198 -26.23 12.61 14.26
N LEU A 199 -26.32 12.82 15.56
CA LEU A 199 -25.79 11.86 16.54
C LEU A 199 -26.75 10.68 16.66
N ILE A 200 -26.38 9.56 16.01
CA ILE A 200 -27.17 8.32 16.01
C ILE A 200 -27.16 7.67 17.39
N ASP A 201 -25.97 7.56 17.99
CA ASP A 201 -25.79 6.94 19.29
C ASP A 201 -24.50 7.43 19.96
N ILE A 202 -24.45 7.26 21.29
CA ILE A 202 -23.23 7.38 22.09
C ILE A 202 -23.06 6.07 22.85
N ILE A 203 -21.95 5.37 22.57
CA ILE A 203 -21.54 4.23 23.36
C ILE A 203 -20.78 4.76 24.56
N ASP A 204 -21.41 4.73 25.72
CA ASP A 204 -20.83 5.02 27.02
C ASP A 204 -20.67 3.67 27.76
N TYR A 205 -19.53 3.01 27.51
CA TYR A 205 -19.27 1.65 27.98
C TYR A 205 -18.71 1.66 29.39
N ARG A 206 -17.72 2.51 29.63
CA ARG A 206 -16.98 2.59 30.90
C ARG A 206 -16.27 3.93 31.01
N GLN A 207 -16.12 4.40 32.25
CA GLN A 207 -15.32 5.59 32.53
C GLN A 207 -13.91 5.19 32.94
N TYR A 208 -12.91 5.60 32.18
CA TYR A 208 -11.49 5.46 32.49
C TYR A 208 -10.92 6.82 32.88
N PRO A 209 -9.98 6.88 33.83
CA PRO A 209 -9.19 8.09 34.02
C PRO A 209 -8.42 8.43 32.73
N VAL A 210 -8.44 9.69 32.33
CA VAL A 210 -7.60 10.14 31.21
C VAL A 210 -6.14 10.08 31.64
N PRO A 211 -5.24 9.39 30.89
CA PRO A 211 -3.81 9.36 31.20
C PRO A 211 -3.24 10.78 31.24
N ALA A 212 -2.37 11.07 32.21
CA ALA A 212 -1.88 12.41 32.47
C ALA A 212 -0.44 12.67 32.00
N GLU A 213 0.32 11.61 31.71
CA GLU A 213 1.71 11.71 31.28
C GLU A 213 1.80 12.19 29.83
N SER A 214 2.62 13.21 29.56
CA SER A 214 2.82 13.74 28.23
C SER A 214 3.59 12.75 27.33
N GLY A 215 3.23 12.73 26.04
CA GLY A 215 3.94 11.97 25.01
C GLY A 215 4.68 12.86 24.00
N ASP A 216 4.92 14.13 24.30
CA ASP A 216 5.59 15.04 23.37
C ASP A 216 7.05 14.61 23.11
N TYR A 217 7.25 13.85 22.03
CA TYR A 217 8.56 13.35 21.61
C TYR A 217 9.48 14.44 21.05
N LEU A 218 9.02 15.68 20.92
CA LEU A 218 9.82 16.85 20.55
C LEU A 218 10.30 17.62 21.78
N ASP A 219 9.74 17.35 22.98
CA ASP A 219 10.19 17.96 24.23
C ASP A 219 11.49 17.27 24.72
N PRO A 220 12.62 17.98 24.86
CA PRO A 220 13.85 17.41 25.37
C PRO A 220 13.75 16.81 26.79
N GLU A 221 12.79 17.25 27.62
CA GLU A 221 12.58 16.66 28.95
C GLU A 221 12.00 15.24 28.85
N ILE A 222 11.28 14.93 27.75
CA ILE A 222 10.68 13.62 27.46
C ILE A 222 11.60 12.80 26.55
N ALA A 223 12.03 13.36 25.43
CA ALA A 223 12.89 12.70 24.46
C ALA A 223 14.33 12.44 24.98
N GLY A 224 14.78 13.22 25.98
CA GLY A 224 16.15 13.20 26.46
C GLY A 224 17.11 13.97 25.57
N GLU A 225 18.38 14.03 26.01
CA GLU A 225 19.43 14.69 25.25
C GLU A 225 19.75 13.92 23.95
N PRO A 226 19.99 14.62 22.82
CA PRO A 226 20.34 13.98 21.56
C PRO A 226 21.54 13.06 21.69
N LEU A 227 21.47 11.89 21.05
CA LEU A 227 22.56 10.91 21.07
C LEU A 227 23.83 11.52 20.46
N THR A 228 24.91 11.56 21.23
CA THR A 228 26.22 12.06 20.80
C THR A 228 27.10 10.92 20.29
N GLY A 229 27.99 11.22 19.36
CA GLY A 229 29.00 10.28 18.87
C GLY A 229 28.64 9.58 17.55
N LEU A 230 27.46 9.74 17.03
CA LEU A 230 27.13 9.35 15.65
C LEU A 230 27.89 10.24 14.68
N LYS A 231 28.64 9.61 13.77
CA LYS A 231 29.34 10.31 12.69
C LYS A 231 28.45 10.34 11.44
N PRO A 232 28.45 11.45 10.68
CA PRO A 232 27.71 11.52 9.45
C PRO A 232 28.17 10.45 8.45
N ILE A 233 27.23 9.91 7.69
CA ILE A 233 27.45 9.05 6.53
C ILE A 233 27.16 9.89 5.29
N GLU A 234 28.12 9.98 4.38
CA GLU A 234 27.94 10.62 3.09
C GLU A 234 27.91 9.56 2.00
N ILE A 235 26.89 9.62 1.14
CA ILE A 235 26.74 8.76 -0.04
C ILE A 235 26.89 9.65 -1.26
N THR A 236 27.89 9.38 -2.09
CA THR A 236 28.19 10.17 -3.29
C THR A 236 28.37 9.27 -4.51
N GLN A 237 27.90 9.74 -5.65
CA GLN A 237 28.14 9.15 -6.98
C GLN A 237 28.84 10.23 -7.84
N PRO A 238 30.19 10.32 -7.79
CA PRO A 238 30.94 11.44 -8.43
C PRO A 238 30.78 11.53 -9.94
N GLU A 239 30.35 10.44 -10.59
CA GLU A 239 30.08 10.36 -12.03
C GLU A 239 28.59 10.49 -12.37
N GLY A 240 27.74 10.77 -11.34
CA GLY A 240 26.28 10.81 -11.43
C GLY A 240 25.63 9.47 -11.20
N ALA A 241 24.30 9.46 -11.15
CA ALA A 241 23.49 8.25 -11.03
C ALA A 241 23.63 7.36 -12.27
N SER A 242 23.43 6.04 -12.08
CA SER A 242 23.49 5.06 -13.18
C SER A 242 22.14 4.85 -13.87
N PHE A 243 21.09 5.51 -13.40
CA PHE A 243 19.76 5.49 -14.03
C PHE A 243 19.58 6.68 -14.97
N SER A 244 18.69 6.52 -15.94
CA SER A 244 18.15 7.61 -16.77
C SER A 244 16.64 7.71 -16.61
N VAL A 245 16.10 8.91 -16.78
CA VAL A 245 14.68 9.21 -16.63
C VAL A 245 14.19 10.00 -17.85
N ASP A 246 13.11 9.51 -18.49
CA ASP A 246 12.39 10.20 -19.56
C ASP A 246 10.90 10.30 -19.17
N GLY A 247 10.50 11.43 -18.58
CA GLY A 247 9.17 11.59 -17.97
C GLY A 247 8.95 10.64 -16.82
N GLU A 248 8.10 9.64 -17.00
CA GLU A 248 7.80 8.59 -16.02
C GLU A 248 8.60 7.30 -16.27
N HIS A 249 9.32 7.22 -17.39
CA HIS A 249 10.12 6.06 -17.75
C HIS A 249 11.51 6.12 -17.15
N VAL A 250 11.90 5.00 -16.53
CA VAL A 250 13.20 4.82 -15.88
C VAL A 250 13.91 3.64 -16.51
N GLU A 251 15.17 3.84 -16.88
CA GLU A 251 16.09 2.78 -17.24
C GLU A 251 17.23 2.72 -16.21
N TRP A 252 17.55 1.53 -15.74
CA TRP A 252 18.67 1.29 -14.84
C TRP A 252 19.31 -0.06 -15.11
N THR A 253 20.56 -0.06 -15.58
CA THR A 253 21.31 -1.28 -15.95
C THR A 253 20.53 -2.17 -16.94
N ASN A 254 19.97 -3.30 -16.47
CA ASN A 254 19.15 -4.22 -17.26
C ASN A 254 17.63 -4.05 -17.00
N TRP A 255 17.25 -3.06 -16.21
CA TRP A 255 15.87 -2.80 -15.85
C TRP A 255 15.28 -1.64 -16.63
N SER A 256 14.00 -1.75 -16.92
CA SER A 256 13.15 -0.69 -17.41
C SER A 256 11.82 -0.73 -16.66
N VAL A 257 11.31 0.42 -16.23
CA VAL A 257 10.07 0.56 -15.46
C VAL A 257 9.43 1.93 -15.67
N ASP A 258 8.11 1.99 -15.74
CA ASP A 258 7.36 3.25 -15.72
C ASP A 258 6.81 3.51 -14.31
N VAL A 259 7.05 4.74 -13.80
CA VAL A 259 6.70 5.17 -12.44
C VAL A 259 5.39 5.94 -12.47
N GLY A 260 4.32 5.35 -11.96
CA GLY A 260 3.00 5.96 -11.83
C GLY A 260 2.64 6.29 -10.39
N PHE A 261 1.53 7.00 -10.20
CA PHE A 261 0.97 7.29 -8.88
C PHE A 261 -0.54 7.46 -8.96
N ASP A 262 -1.24 7.04 -7.92
CA ASP A 262 -2.70 7.09 -7.81
C ASP A 262 -3.12 7.51 -6.40
N ALA A 263 -4.24 8.23 -6.28
CA ALA A 263 -4.74 8.68 -4.97
C ALA A 263 -5.15 7.51 -4.06
N ARG A 264 -5.55 6.36 -4.61
CA ARG A 264 -5.95 5.18 -3.85
C ARG A 264 -4.78 4.26 -3.54
N GLU A 265 -4.00 3.90 -4.56
CA GLU A 265 -2.95 2.87 -4.48
C GLU A 265 -1.55 3.44 -4.19
N GLY A 266 -1.39 4.77 -4.19
CA GLY A 266 -0.06 5.40 -4.09
C GLY A 266 0.81 5.08 -5.29
N LEU A 267 2.03 4.60 -5.05
CA LEU A 267 3.01 4.27 -6.09
C LEU A 267 2.56 3.06 -6.92
N ILE A 268 2.53 3.24 -8.23
CA ILE A 268 2.25 2.19 -9.20
C ILE A 268 3.46 2.03 -10.12
N LEU A 269 3.95 0.82 -10.29
CA LEU A 269 5.00 0.50 -11.24
C LEU A 269 4.40 -0.24 -12.43
N ARG A 270 4.78 0.16 -13.65
CA ARG A 270 4.22 -0.39 -14.88
C ARG A 270 5.32 -0.81 -15.84
N ASN A 271 4.98 -1.72 -16.76
CA ASN A 271 5.88 -2.17 -17.82
C ASN A 271 7.27 -2.60 -17.33
N ILE A 272 7.30 -3.28 -16.17
CA ILE A 272 8.55 -3.76 -15.58
C ILE A 272 9.18 -4.80 -16.48
N SER A 273 10.40 -4.53 -16.96
CA SER A 273 11.17 -5.41 -17.82
C SER A 273 12.58 -5.61 -17.28
N TYR A 274 13.13 -6.82 -17.48
CA TYR A 274 14.51 -7.16 -17.15
C TYR A 274 15.19 -7.83 -18.36
N LEU A 275 16.36 -7.34 -18.76
CA LEU A 275 17.06 -7.80 -19.97
C LEU A 275 16.18 -7.66 -21.24
N ASP A 276 15.50 -6.55 -21.40
CA ASP A 276 14.55 -6.25 -22.49
C ASP A 276 13.39 -7.26 -22.61
N ARG A 277 13.09 -8.01 -21.55
CA ARG A 277 12.02 -8.99 -21.48
C ARG A 277 10.99 -8.59 -20.44
N PRO A 278 9.69 -8.62 -20.75
CA PRO A 278 8.66 -8.24 -19.82
C PRO A 278 8.60 -9.20 -18.62
N VAL A 279 8.37 -8.65 -17.44
CA VAL A 279 8.23 -9.37 -16.16
C VAL A 279 6.85 -9.12 -15.55
N CYS A 280 6.46 -7.85 -15.43
CA CYS A 280 5.19 -7.47 -14.81
C CYS A 280 4.63 -6.22 -15.49
N TYR A 281 3.38 -6.31 -15.93
CA TYR A 281 2.69 -5.19 -16.58
C TYR A 281 2.34 -4.08 -15.60
N ARG A 282 1.90 -4.45 -14.38
CA ARG A 282 1.51 -3.51 -13.34
C ARG A 282 1.71 -4.10 -11.95
N ALA A 283 2.33 -3.36 -11.05
CA ALA A 283 2.50 -3.71 -9.65
C ALA A 283 2.11 -2.52 -8.75
N SER A 284 1.33 -2.78 -7.71
CA SER A 284 0.90 -1.77 -6.73
C SER A 284 0.48 -2.43 -5.41
N ILE A 285 0.38 -1.65 -4.35
CA ILE A 285 -0.35 -2.02 -3.14
C ILE A 285 -1.80 -1.60 -3.36
N ASP A 286 -2.65 -2.56 -3.71
CA ASP A 286 -4.03 -2.28 -4.12
C ASP A 286 -4.99 -2.16 -2.95
N GLU A 287 -4.69 -2.79 -1.82
CA GLU A 287 -5.48 -2.71 -0.60
C GLU A 287 -4.63 -2.95 0.65
N MET A 288 -5.06 -2.39 1.76
CA MET A 288 -4.55 -2.74 3.09
C MET A 288 -5.66 -2.67 4.13
N VAL A 289 -5.53 -3.46 5.18
CA VAL A 289 -6.46 -3.44 6.31
C VAL A 289 -5.71 -3.53 7.63
N VAL A 290 -6.19 -2.75 8.61
CA VAL A 290 -5.64 -2.71 9.98
C VAL A 290 -6.74 -3.13 10.96
N PRO A 291 -6.93 -4.44 11.20
CA PRO A 291 -7.89 -4.95 12.17
C PRO A 291 -7.33 -4.90 13.59
N TYR A 292 -8.12 -4.34 14.52
CA TYR A 292 -7.83 -4.29 15.96
C TYR A 292 -8.51 -5.44 16.69
N GLY A 293 -7.85 -5.94 17.74
CA GLY A 293 -8.28 -7.13 18.48
C GLY A 293 -9.14 -6.89 19.72
N ASP A 294 -9.51 -5.63 20.04
CA ASP A 294 -10.28 -5.31 21.26
C ASP A 294 -11.79 -5.51 21.02
N PRO A 295 -12.45 -6.45 21.76
CA PRO A 295 -13.87 -6.75 21.58
C PRO A 295 -14.82 -5.83 22.36
N SER A 296 -14.32 -4.79 23.03
CA SER A 296 -15.15 -3.89 23.83
C SER A 296 -16.19 -3.15 23.00
N PRO A 297 -17.33 -2.75 23.57
CA PRO A 297 -18.41 -2.12 22.83
C PRO A 297 -18.04 -0.84 22.11
N ASN A 298 -17.03 -0.12 22.58
CA ASN A 298 -16.54 1.10 21.94
C ASN A 298 -15.40 0.86 20.94
N ARG A 299 -14.85 -0.38 20.81
CA ARG A 299 -13.67 -0.65 19.97
C ARG A 299 -13.81 -1.77 18.95
N PHE A 300 -14.75 -2.72 19.08
CA PHE A 300 -14.89 -3.92 18.22
C PHE A 300 -14.97 -3.60 16.72
N TRP A 301 -15.33 -2.38 16.37
CA TRP A 301 -15.49 -1.89 15.00
C TRP A 301 -14.20 -1.34 14.39
N GLN A 302 -13.12 -1.19 15.16
CA GLN A 302 -11.84 -0.66 14.67
C GLN A 302 -11.20 -1.63 13.68
N ASN A 303 -11.47 -1.42 12.40
CA ASN A 303 -10.95 -2.21 11.28
C ASN A 303 -10.87 -1.29 10.07
N TYR A 304 -9.70 -0.75 9.77
CA TYR A 304 -9.52 0.32 8.80
C TYR A 304 -8.94 -0.20 7.50
N PHE A 305 -9.50 0.20 6.36
CA PHE A 305 -8.96 -0.05 5.03
C PHE A 305 -8.35 1.25 4.51
N ASP A 306 -7.08 1.49 4.83
CA ASP A 306 -6.45 2.79 4.57
C ASP A 306 -6.36 3.12 3.07
N THR A 307 -6.29 2.11 2.21
CA THR A 307 -6.37 2.28 0.77
C THR A 307 -7.80 2.52 0.30
N GLY A 308 -8.74 1.64 0.66
CA GLY A 308 -10.10 1.63 0.11
C GLY A 308 -11.07 2.59 0.81
N GLU A 309 -10.86 2.91 2.10
CA GLU A 309 -11.74 3.81 2.87
C GLU A 309 -11.21 5.25 2.91
N TYR A 310 -9.87 5.46 2.84
CA TYR A 310 -9.24 6.78 3.01
C TYR A 310 -8.46 7.26 1.80
N LEU A 311 -8.18 6.39 0.80
CA LEU A 311 -7.32 6.71 -0.35
C LEU A 311 -5.91 7.13 0.13
N PHE A 312 -5.17 6.20 0.72
CA PHE A 312 -3.91 6.50 1.40
C PHE A 312 -2.87 7.23 0.54
N GLY A 313 -2.89 7.06 -0.81
CA GLY A 313 -2.05 7.81 -1.73
C GLY A 313 -2.34 9.32 -1.73
N ARG A 314 -3.55 9.75 -1.34
CA ARG A 314 -3.92 11.17 -1.19
C ARG A 314 -3.10 11.88 -0.10
N TYR A 315 -2.61 11.12 0.88
CA TYR A 315 -1.82 11.60 2.01
C TYR A 315 -0.32 11.45 1.83
N VAL A 316 0.14 11.30 0.57
CA VAL A 316 1.56 11.19 0.26
C VAL A 316 2.36 12.37 0.84
N ASN A 317 3.50 12.06 1.45
CA ASN A 317 4.39 13.05 2.03
C ASN A 317 5.32 13.66 0.98
N SER A 318 5.64 14.95 1.14
CA SER A 318 6.73 15.60 0.43
C SER A 318 8.06 15.21 1.10
N LEU A 319 8.92 14.50 0.37
CA LEU A 319 10.15 13.92 0.92
C LEU A 319 11.31 14.93 0.92
N THR A 320 12.19 14.81 1.90
CA THR A 320 13.31 15.73 2.12
C THR A 320 14.65 15.01 2.05
N LEU A 321 15.55 15.51 1.18
CA LEU A 321 16.92 15.01 1.09
C LEU A 321 17.67 15.17 2.40
N GLY A 322 18.32 14.10 2.85
CA GLY A 322 19.07 14.06 4.09
C GLY A 322 18.27 13.59 5.30
N CYS A 323 16.92 13.55 5.18
CA CYS A 323 16.04 12.99 6.20
C CYS A 323 15.41 11.68 5.71
N ASP A 324 14.65 11.74 4.62
CA ASP A 324 13.94 10.57 4.09
C ASP A 324 14.80 9.72 3.15
N CYS A 325 15.74 10.34 2.46
CA CYS A 325 16.60 9.69 1.46
C CYS A 325 18.04 10.23 1.52
N LEU A 326 19.03 9.40 1.18
CA LEU A 326 20.45 9.74 1.10
C LEU A 326 21.04 9.38 -0.26
N GLY A 327 21.98 10.19 -0.77
CA GLY A 327 22.71 9.94 -2.02
C GLY A 327 22.29 10.86 -3.16
N GLU A 328 22.52 10.42 -4.41
CA GLU A 328 22.04 11.10 -5.62
C GLU A 328 20.59 10.72 -5.87
N ILE A 329 19.68 11.66 -5.57
CA ILE A 329 18.23 11.41 -5.57
C ILE A 329 17.58 12.02 -6.80
N HIS A 330 16.69 11.27 -7.43
CA HIS A 330 15.68 11.79 -8.34
C HIS A 330 14.32 11.76 -7.66
N TYR A 331 13.62 12.88 -7.63
CA TYR A 331 12.26 12.97 -7.11
C TYR A 331 11.26 13.12 -8.24
N PHE A 332 10.10 12.46 -8.10
CA PHE A 332 8.95 12.73 -8.94
C PHE A 332 7.91 13.50 -8.09
N ASP A 333 7.43 14.60 -8.65
CA ASP A 333 6.26 15.28 -8.09
C ASP A 333 5.01 14.46 -8.35
N VAL A 334 4.05 14.52 -7.43
CA VAL A 334 2.76 13.86 -7.54
C VAL A 334 1.68 14.91 -7.77
N THR A 335 0.88 14.74 -8.83
CA THR A 335 -0.27 15.59 -9.12
C THR A 335 -1.55 14.81 -8.89
N LEU A 336 -2.38 15.28 -7.97
CA LEU A 336 -3.68 14.71 -7.60
C LEU A 336 -4.76 15.78 -7.72
N SER A 337 -6.02 15.35 -7.70
CA SER A 337 -7.16 16.27 -7.53
C SER A 337 -7.41 16.54 -6.05
N ASP A 338 -7.71 17.78 -5.70
CA ASP A 338 -8.35 18.08 -4.41
C ASP A 338 -9.87 17.75 -4.46
N GLU A 339 -10.55 17.92 -3.33
CA GLU A 339 -12.00 17.65 -3.21
C GLU A 339 -12.90 18.59 -4.01
N GLN A 340 -12.34 19.66 -4.57
CA GLN A 340 -13.01 20.59 -5.46
C GLN A 340 -12.77 20.29 -6.94
N GLY A 341 -12.00 19.23 -7.25
CA GLY A 341 -11.61 18.90 -8.62
C GLY A 341 -10.48 19.76 -9.16
N THR A 342 -9.72 20.45 -8.28
CA THR A 342 -8.59 21.30 -8.66
C THR A 342 -7.28 20.51 -8.54
N PRO A 343 -6.36 20.61 -9.51
CA PRO A 343 -5.09 19.93 -9.40
C PRO A 343 -4.24 20.46 -8.23
N LYS A 344 -3.73 19.53 -7.42
CA LYS A 344 -2.81 19.77 -6.30
C LYS A 344 -1.50 19.05 -6.58
N VAL A 345 -0.39 19.78 -6.60
CA VAL A 345 0.95 19.20 -6.76
C VAL A 345 1.60 19.03 -5.41
N ILE A 346 2.06 17.82 -5.12
CA ILE A 346 2.89 17.47 -3.97
C ILE A 346 4.31 17.28 -4.49
N ALA A 347 5.20 18.21 -4.14
CA ALA A 347 6.59 18.14 -4.57
C ALA A 347 7.30 16.97 -3.89
N ASN A 348 8.19 16.29 -4.63
CA ASN A 348 9.00 15.18 -4.12
C ASN A 348 8.16 14.05 -3.50
N GLY A 349 7.00 13.72 -4.07
CA GLY A 349 6.14 12.67 -3.51
C GLY A 349 6.68 11.26 -3.69
N ILE A 350 7.55 11.03 -4.69
CA ILE A 350 8.24 9.75 -4.92
C ILE A 350 9.74 10.00 -4.93
N CYS A 351 10.48 9.17 -4.21
CA CYS A 351 11.95 9.17 -4.17
C CYS A 351 12.50 8.00 -4.98
N MET A 352 13.53 8.26 -5.79
CA MET A 352 14.29 7.24 -6.50
C MET A 352 15.79 7.47 -6.33
N HIS A 353 16.52 6.41 -5.98
CA HIS A 353 17.97 6.46 -5.82
C HIS A 353 18.61 5.07 -5.90
N GLU A 354 19.94 5.03 -5.93
CA GLU A 354 20.71 3.80 -5.87
C GLU A 354 21.28 3.57 -4.47
N GLU A 355 21.33 2.31 -4.04
CA GLU A 355 21.96 1.90 -2.79
C GLU A 355 23.02 0.82 -3.02
N ASP A 356 24.12 0.88 -2.29
CA ASP A 356 25.02 -0.26 -2.09
C ASP A 356 24.37 -1.21 -1.08
N TYR A 357 24.19 -2.48 -1.48
CA TYR A 357 23.52 -3.50 -0.65
C TYR A 357 24.47 -4.65 -0.26
N GLY A 358 25.76 -4.36 -0.13
CA GLY A 358 26.75 -5.32 0.35
C GLY A 358 27.23 -6.29 -0.71
N THR A 359 27.33 -7.56 -0.38
CA THR A 359 27.91 -8.57 -1.26
C THR A 359 26.86 -9.16 -2.18
N LEU A 360 27.08 -9.05 -3.51
CA LEU A 360 26.29 -9.73 -4.54
C LEU A 360 26.67 -11.21 -4.63
N TRP A 361 27.95 -11.48 -4.82
CA TRP A 361 28.50 -12.82 -4.75
C TRP A 361 29.99 -12.78 -4.33
N LYS A 362 30.45 -13.86 -3.72
CA LYS A 362 31.83 -14.06 -3.31
C LYS A 362 32.19 -15.53 -3.43
N HIS A 363 33.40 -15.81 -3.96
CA HIS A 363 33.94 -17.15 -4.00
C HIS A 363 35.47 -17.12 -3.85
N THR A 364 35.99 -18.03 -3.06
CA THR A 364 37.42 -18.38 -3.04
C THR A 364 37.56 -19.80 -3.51
N ASP A 365 38.16 -19.97 -4.68
CA ASP A 365 38.33 -21.27 -5.31
C ASP A 365 39.42 -22.07 -4.58
N LEU A 366 39.03 -23.27 -4.12
CA LEU A 366 39.92 -24.11 -3.32
C LEU A 366 41.10 -24.68 -4.16
N PHE A 367 40.91 -24.87 -5.47
CA PHE A 367 41.91 -25.49 -6.34
C PHE A 367 42.90 -24.47 -6.91
N THR A 368 42.44 -23.29 -7.24
CA THR A 368 43.28 -22.23 -7.84
C THR A 368 43.77 -21.19 -6.84
N GLY A 369 43.15 -21.13 -5.66
CA GLY A 369 43.40 -20.08 -4.65
C GLY A 369 42.90 -18.70 -5.07
N THR A 370 42.18 -18.59 -6.19
CA THR A 370 41.63 -17.32 -6.67
C THR A 370 40.46 -16.89 -5.79
N SER A 371 40.44 -15.65 -5.37
CA SER A 371 39.33 -15.05 -4.58
C SER A 371 38.71 -13.89 -5.33
N GLU A 372 37.42 -13.93 -5.53
CA GLU A 372 36.65 -12.92 -6.24
C GLU A 372 35.44 -12.49 -5.42
N VAL A 373 35.05 -11.21 -5.55
CA VAL A 373 33.86 -10.63 -4.92
C VAL A 373 33.24 -9.57 -5.83
N ARG A 374 31.91 -9.49 -5.82
CA ARG A 374 31.16 -8.40 -6.44
C ARG A 374 30.18 -7.82 -5.44
N ARG A 375 29.95 -6.50 -5.54
CA ARG A 375 29.01 -5.80 -4.69
C ARG A 375 27.64 -5.76 -5.33
N GLN A 376 26.61 -5.93 -4.50
CA GLN A 376 25.22 -5.72 -4.87
C GLN A 376 24.91 -4.22 -4.86
N ARG A 377 24.21 -3.79 -5.87
CA ARG A 377 23.58 -2.48 -5.95
C ARG A 377 22.10 -2.67 -6.24
N ARG A 378 21.25 -1.81 -5.70
CA ARG A 378 19.82 -1.82 -5.99
C ARG A 378 19.33 -0.42 -6.33
N LEU A 379 18.36 -0.33 -7.24
CA LEU A 379 17.57 0.85 -7.46
C LEU A 379 16.39 0.80 -6.50
N VAL A 380 16.11 1.92 -5.85
CA VAL A 380 15.00 2.11 -4.91
C VAL A 380 14.01 3.08 -5.52
N ILE A 381 12.72 2.73 -5.52
CA ILE A 381 11.61 3.63 -5.85
C ILE A 381 10.62 3.55 -4.68
N SER A 382 10.35 4.66 -4.02
CA SER A 382 9.59 4.65 -2.77
C SER A 382 8.76 5.91 -2.56
N PHE A 383 7.75 5.80 -1.69
CA PHE A 383 7.00 6.92 -1.17
C PHE A 383 6.61 6.67 0.28
N PHE A 384 6.28 7.74 1.01
CA PHE A 384 5.67 7.70 2.34
C PHE A 384 4.28 8.32 2.32
N THR A 385 3.42 7.82 3.20
CA THR A 385 2.08 8.35 3.42
C THR A 385 1.74 8.31 4.90
N THR A 386 1.01 9.33 5.39
CA THR A 386 0.54 9.41 6.77
C THR A 386 -0.98 9.25 6.79
N VAL A 387 -1.46 8.14 7.36
CA VAL A 387 -2.90 7.88 7.53
C VAL A 387 -3.24 7.93 9.00
N GLY A 388 -3.86 9.03 9.42
CA GLY A 388 -4.18 9.27 10.82
C GLY A 388 -2.94 9.36 11.71
N ASN A 389 -2.69 8.32 12.48
CA ASN A 389 -1.59 8.22 13.44
C ASN A 389 -0.38 7.43 12.92
N TYR A 390 -0.53 6.66 11.84
CA TYR A 390 0.53 5.82 11.27
C TYR A 390 1.17 6.43 10.03
N ASP A 391 2.48 6.22 9.91
CA ASP A 391 3.27 6.51 8.73
C ASP A 391 3.69 5.21 8.05
N TYR A 392 3.38 5.09 6.76
CA TYR A 392 3.73 3.94 5.95
C TYR A 392 4.66 4.34 4.83
N GLY A 393 5.82 3.67 4.74
CA GLY A 393 6.72 3.77 3.60
C GLY A 393 6.64 2.51 2.75
N PHE A 394 6.43 2.65 1.45
CA PHE A 394 6.44 1.52 0.52
C PHE A 394 7.62 1.66 -0.41
N PHE A 395 8.47 0.65 -0.40
CA PHE A 395 9.74 0.61 -1.10
C PHE A 395 9.75 -0.55 -2.09
N TRP A 396 10.04 -0.25 -3.36
CA TRP A 396 10.30 -1.24 -4.37
C TRP A 396 11.78 -1.20 -4.72
N TYR A 397 12.42 -2.35 -4.63
CA TYR A 397 13.84 -2.53 -4.88
C TYR A 397 14.06 -3.39 -6.11
N PHE A 398 14.90 -2.91 -7.03
CA PHE A 398 15.33 -3.64 -8.22
C PHE A 398 16.81 -3.97 -8.08
N TYR A 399 17.16 -5.24 -8.19
CA TYR A 399 18.50 -5.73 -7.94
C TYR A 399 19.22 -6.09 -9.24
N LEU A 400 20.58 -6.07 -9.23
CA LEU A 400 21.39 -6.45 -10.40
C LEU A 400 21.15 -7.88 -10.88
N ASP A 401 20.72 -8.77 -10.01
CA ASP A 401 20.44 -10.18 -10.32
C ASP A 401 19.04 -10.44 -10.88
N GLY A 402 18.26 -9.41 -11.10
CA GLY A 402 16.89 -9.51 -11.60
C GLY A 402 15.83 -9.71 -10.51
N THR A 403 16.20 -9.67 -9.24
CA THR A 403 15.25 -9.70 -8.11
C THR A 403 14.49 -8.38 -8.01
N ILE A 404 13.18 -8.49 -7.74
CA ILE A 404 12.32 -7.39 -7.30
C ILE A 404 11.93 -7.67 -5.86
N GLU A 405 11.98 -6.66 -4.99
CA GLU A 405 11.53 -6.76 -3.60
C GLU A 405 10.57 -5.62 -3.31
N CYS A 406 9.50 -5.90 -2.58
CA CYS A 406 8.61 -4.91 -2.01
C CYS A 406 8.72 -4.96 -0.48
N GLU A 407 8.96 -3.81 0.14
CA GLU A 407 9.04 -3.66 1.58
C GLU A 407 8.10 -2.56 2.04
N ALA A 408 7.27 -2.86 3.03
CA ALA A 408 6.50 -1.89 3.79
C ALA A 408 7.24 -1.55 5.09
N LYS A 409 7.39 -0.26 5.38
CA LYS A 409 7.94 0.30 6.62
C LYS A 409 6.82 0.95 7.40
N LEU A 410 6.60 0.51 8.62
CA LEU A 410 5.51 0.95 9.48
C LEU A 410 6.09 1.69 10.68
N THR A 411 5.68 2.93 10.88
CA THR A 411 6.14 3.80 11.97
C THR A 411 5.07 4.82 12.35
N GLY A 412 5.43 5.88 13.05
CA GLY A 412 4.51 6.90 13.53
C GLY A 412 4.07 6.64 14.97
N ILE A 413 2.82 6.94 15.29
CA ILE A 413 2.28 6.80 16.64
C ILE A 413 1.25 5.66 16.63
N ALA A 414 1.43 4.65 17.49
CA ALA A 414 0.44 3.60 17.64
C ALA A 414 -0.87 4.16 18.24
N PHE A 415 -2.03 3.69 17.76
CA PHE A 415 -3.33 4.12 18.30
C PHE A 415 -3.45 3.77 19.76
N THR A 416 -3.87 4.72 20.60
CA THR A 416 -3.85 4.58 22.06
C THR A 416 -5.21 4.23 22.66
N ALA A 417 -5.17 3.71 23.88
CA ALA A 417 -6.33 3.40 24.72
C ALA A 417 -6.00 3.71 26.19
N ALA A 418 -7.01 3.91 27.01
CA ALA A 418 -6.79 3.89 28.45
C ALA A 418 -6.50 2.45 28.92
N TYR A 419 -5.45 2.27 29.74
CA TYR A 419 -5.11 0.96 30.29
C TYR A 419 -5.82 0.73 31.63
N PRO A 420 -6.64 -0.34 31.76
CA PRO A 420 -7.38 -0.61 33.00
C PRO A 420 -6.45 -0.97 34.17
N GLU A 421 -6.79 -0.58 35.39
CA GLU A 421 -6.04 -0.95 36.60
C GLU A 421 -5.97 -2.48 36.80
N GLU A 422 -7.02 -3.20 36.43
CA GLU A 422 -7.10 -4.66 36.50
C GLU A 422 -6.28 -5.38 35.41
N GLY A 423 -5.70 -4.66 34.48
CA GLY A 423 -5.01 -5.21 33.32
C GLY A 423 -5.92 -5.42 32.12
N SER A 424 -5.33 -5.75 30.95
CA SER A 424 -6.03 -6.03 29.71
C SER A 424 -5.35 -7.16 28.93
N ASP A 425 -6.15 -8.06 28.35
CA ASP A 425 -5.67 -9.11 27.44
C ASP A 425 -5.55 -8.61 25.98
N TYR A 426 -5.96 -7.37 25.68
CA TYR A 426 -6.12 -6.85 24.33
C TYR A 426 -5.20 -5.68 24.00
N GLN A 427 -4.34 -5.29 24.92
CA GLN A 427 -3.43 -4.16 24.74
C GLN A 427 -2.20 -4.28 25.65
N SER A 428 -1.11 -3.65 25.25
CA SER A 428 0.11 -3.53 26.06
C SER A 428 0.08 -2.27 26.91
N HIS A 429 0.51 -2.35 28.17
CA HIS A 429 0.69 -1.20 29.05
C HIS A 429 2.02 -0.51 28.75
N VAL A 430 2.00 0.73 28.25
CA VAL A 430 3.19 1.43 27.75
C VAL A 430 3.58 2.69 28.53
N ALA A 431 2.60 3.31 29.23
CA ALA A 431 2.82 4.43 30.13
C ALA A 431 1.74 4.40 31.22
N PRO A 432 1.85 5.16 32.32
CA PRO A 432 0.87 5.15 33.40
C PRO A 432 -0.57 5.41 32.92
N GLY A 433 -1.42 4.41 33.00
CA GLY A 433 -2.80 4.45 32.55
C GLY A 433 -2.99 4.44 31.02
N LEU A 434 -1.92 4.28 30.23
CA LEU A 434 -1.93 4.28 28.77
C LEU A 434 -1.61 2.90 28.21
N GLY A 435 -2.42 2.45 27.27
CA GLY A 435 -2.23 1.20 26.55
C GLY A 435 -2.21 1.38 25.03
N LEU A 436 -1.60 0.42 24.35
CA LEU A 436 -1.61 0.31 22.89
C LEU A 436 -2.33 -0.99 22.51
N PRO A 437 -3.50 -0.92 21.84
CA PRO A 437 -4.26 -2.10 21.44
C PRO A 437 -3.52 -2.99 20.45
N TYR A 438 -3.71 -4.32 20.57
CA TYR A 438 -3.18 -5.30 19.61
C TYR A 438 -3.90 -5.18 18.28
N HIS A 439 -3.15 -5.24 17.18
CA HIS A 439 -3.69 -5.13 15.83
C HIS A 439 -2.79 -5.82 14.81
N GLN A 440 -3.29 -5.89 13.58
CA GLN A 440 -2.52 -6.40 12.44
C GLN A 440 -2.43 -5.31 11.38
N HIS A 441 -1.36 -5.35 10.58
CA HIS A 441 -1.26 -4.62 9.32
C HIS A 441 -1.13 -5.66 8.22
N LEU A 442 -2.14 -5.73 7.35
CA LEU A 442 -2.20 -6.70 6.26
C LEU A 442 -2.36 -5.95 4.94
N PHE A 443 -1.36 -6.06 4.09
CA PHE A 443 -1.27 -5.43 2.77
C PHE A 443 -1.57 -6.44 1.68
N ASN A 444 -2.11 -5.99 0.55
CA ASN A 444 -2.21 -6.80 -0.66
C ASN A 444 -1.45 -6.13 -1.79
N ALA A 445 -0.58 -6.90 -2.45
CA ALA A 445 0.11 -6.49 -3.67
C ALA A 445 -0.58 -7.12 -4.88
N ARG A 446 -1.08 -6.27 -5.78
CA ARG A 446 -1.59 -6.68 -7.09
C ARG A 446 -0.45 -6.72 -8.10
N LEU A 447 -0.14 -7.91 -8.60
CA LEU A 447 0.93 -8.18 -9.54
C LEU A 447 0.33 -8.72 -10.85
N ASP A 448 0.16 -7.85 -11.83
CA ASP A 448 -0.32 -8.18 -13.17
C ASP A 448 0.85 -8.71 -13.99
N MET A 449 1.00 -10.03 -14.00
CA MET A 449 2.22 -10.68 -14.50
C MET A 449 2.23 -10.77 -16.03
N THR A 450 3.44 -10.60 -16.59
CA THR A 450 3.70 -10.73 -18.03
C THR A 450 5.06 -11.38 -18.28
N VAL A 451 5.37 -12.43 -17.54
CA VAL A 451 6.68 -13.10 -17.66
C VAL A 451 6.87 -13.60 -19.09
N ASP A 452 7.74 -12.91 -19.85
CA ASP A 452 8.02 -13.18 -21.27
C ASP A 452 6.80 -13.11 -22.21
N GLY A 453 5.68 -12.55 -21.76
CA GLY A 453 4.41 -12.45 -22.47
C GLY A 453 3.24 -12.74 -21.54
N VAL A 454 2.03 -12.78 -22.09
CA VAL A 454 0.78 -12.87 -21.30
C VAL A 454 0.37 -14.32 -20.96
N ALA A 455 0.85 -15.31 -21.68
CA ALA A 455 0.51 -16.72 -21.43
C ALA A 455 1.28 -17.27 -20.22
N ASN A 456 0.77 -16.98 -19.03
CA ASN A 456 1.42 -17.35 -17.77
C ASN A 456 0.62 -18.40 -16.99
N ALA A 457 1.27 -19.04 -16.04
CA ALA A 457 0.67 -19.97 -15.09
C ALA A 457 1.40 -19.91 -13.76
N VAL A 458 0.82 -20.50 -12.71
CA VAL A 458 1.44 -20.54 -11.39
C VAL A 458 1.67 -21.98 -10.95
N ASP A 459 2.92 -22.28 -10.60
CA ASP A 459 3.36 -23.54 -9.99
C ASP A 459 3.61 -23.32 -8.49
N GLU A 460 2.93 -24.06 -7.62
CA GLU A 460 3.25 -24.16 -6.20
C GLU A 460 4.34 -25.22 -6.00
N ILE A 461 5.43 -24.85 -5.33
CA ILE A 461 6.58 -25.73 -5.09
C ILE A 461 6.72 -25.99 -3.60
N ASP A 462 6.65 -27.26 -3.20
CA ASP A 462 6.88 -27.72 -1.84
C ASP A 462 8.10 -28.64 -1.76
N ALA A 463 8.91 -28.51 -0.74
CA ALA A 463 9.91 -29.51 -0.40
C ALA A 463 9.25 -30.72 0.28
N VAL A 464 9.52 -31.91 -0.21
CA VAL A 464 8.95 -33.16 0.31
C VAL A 464 10.07 -34.15 0.69
N SER A 465 10.09 -34.58 1.94
CA SER A 465 10.97 -35.63 2.40
C SER A 465 10.50 -37.00 1.87
N LEU A 466 11.44 -37.81 1.46
CA LEU A 466 11.17 -39.17 0.96
C LEU A 466 11.36 -40.21 2.08
N PRO A 467 10.47 -41.21 2.20
CA PRO A 467 10.59 -42.23 3.22
C PRO A 467 11.83 -43.12 2.97
N VAL A 468 12.28 -43.83 4.02
CA VAL A 468 13.27 -44.87 3.89
C VAL A 468 12.76 -45.94 2.93
N SER A 469 13.59 -46.32 1.96
CA SER A 469 13.29 -47.32 0.94
C SER A 469 14.59 -47.93 0.37
N ASP A 470 14.50 -48.89 -0.54
CA ASP A 470 15.66 -49.45 -1.22
C ASP A 470 16.47 -48.41 -2.00
N THR A 471 15.80 -47.34 -2.47
CA THR A 471 16.45 -46.23 -3.18
C THR A 471 16.82 -45.04 -2.24
N ASN A 472 16.37 -45.07 -0.99
CA ASN A 472 16.69 -44.11 0.05
C ASN A 472 16.94 -44.82 1.40
N PRO A 473 17.95 -45.68 1.50
CA PRO A 473 18.16 -46.51 2.67
C PRO A 473 18.57 -45.74 3.92
N TRP A 474 19.10 -44.51 3.76
CA TRP A 474 19.49 -43.65 4.87
C TRP A 474 18.39 -42.62 5.27
N GLY A 475 17.30 -42.53 4.50
CA GLY A 475 16.16 -41.67 4.82
C GLY A 475 16.44 -40.18 4.77
N ASN A 476 17.50 -39.73 4.10
CA ASN A 476 17.90 -38.31 4.05
C ASN A 476 17.54 -37.62 2.71
N ALA A 477 16.88 -38.34 1.80
CA ALA A 477 16.46 -37.74 0.52
C ALA A 477 15.23 -36.88 0.67
N PHE A 478 15.21 -35.78 -0.06
CA PHE A 478 14.06 -34.91 -0.27
C PHE A 478 14.00 -34.43 -1.71
N THR A 479 12.85 -34.00 -2.16
CA THR A 479 12.64 -33.52 -3.53
C THR A 479 11.69 -32.31 -3.53
N ALA A 480 11.62 -31.62 -4.66
CA ALA A 480 10.60 -30.62 -4.92
C ALA A 480 9.36 -31.29 -5.51
N LYS A 481 8.19 -30.97 -4.96
CA LYS A 481 6.89 -31.32 -5.53
C LYS A 481 6.29 -30.08 -6.16
N THR A 482 6.02 -30.14 -7.47
CA THR A 482 5.35 -29.08 -8.22
C THR A 482 3.86 -29.39 -8.32
N THR A 483 3.03 -28.39 -8.05
CA THR A 483 1.58 -28.43 -8.23
C THR A 483 1.16 -27.26 -9.10
N ARG A 484 0.75 -27.52 -10.36
CA ARG A 484 0.20 -26.49 -11.25
C ARG A 484 -1.19 -26.08 -10.78
N LEU A 485 -1.41 -24.76 -10.63
CA LEU A 485 -2.72 -24.18 -10.36
C LEU A 485 -3.40 -23.92 -11.70
N THR A 486 -4.52 -24.59 -11.97
CA THR A 486 -5.15 -24.58 -13.29
C THR A 486 -6.44 -23.77 -13.36
N SER A 487 -7.06 -23.46 -12.22
CA SER A 487 -8.26 -22.63 -12.15
C SER A 487 -8.24 -21.74 -10.91
N GLU A 488 -9.04 -20.68 -10.93
CA GLU A 488 -9.13 -19.71 -9.84
C GLU A 488 -9.47 -20.36 -8.49
N SER A 489 -10.40 -21.33 -8.48
CA SER A 489 -10.79 -22.01 -7.25
C SER A 489 -9.68 -22.80 -6.57
N GLN A 490 -8.65 -23.21 -7.34
CA GLN A 490 -7.46 -23.88 -6.81
C GLN A 490 -6.40 -22.90 -6.31
N ALA A 491 -6.53 -21.62 -6.63
CA ALA A 491 -5.46 -20.62 -6.47
C ALA A 491 -5.59 -19.75 -5.23
N ALA A 492 -6.44 -20.12 -4.27
CA ALA A 492 -6.47 -19.54 -2.93
C ALA A 492 -5.53 -20.33 -2.02
N ARG A 493 -4.26 -19.89 -1.90
CA ARG A 493 -3.18 -20.69 -1.28
C ARG A 493 -2.58 -20.00 -0.06
N SER A 494 -2.14 -20.82 0.89
CA SER A 494 -1.45 -20.33 2.08
C SER A 494 0.04 -20.63 2.01
N ALA A 495 0.84 -19.71 2.55
CA ALA A 495 2.26 -19.94 2.80
C ALA A 495 2.45 -21.12 3.77
N ASP A 496 3.54 -21.87 3.58
CA ASP A 496 3.92 -22.97 4.46
C ASP A 496 5.45 -23.02 4.58
N ALA A 497 5.95 -22.38 5.64
CA ALA A 497 7.38 -22.33 5.91
C ALA A 497 7.96 -23.74 6.26
N SER A 498 7.13 -24.67 6.72
CA SER A 498 7.59 -26.03 7.11
C SER A 498 8.06 -26.86 5.92
N VAL A 499 7.54 -26.55 4.72
CA VAL A 499 7.93 -27.19 3.45
C VAL A 499 8.64 -26.22 2.51
N GLY A 500 8.98 -25.02 2.98
CA GLY A 500 9.66 -24.01 2.17
C GLY A 500 8.86 -23.62 0.92
N ARG A 501 7.52 -23.52 1.03
CA ARG A 501 6.62 -23.24 -0.10
C ARG A 501 6.96 -21.93 -0.79
N THR A 502 7.03 -21.99 -2.14
CA THR A 502 7.14 -20.84 -3.04
C THR A 502 6.16 -20.99 -4.20
N TRP A 503 5.84 -19.88 -4.86
CA TRP A 503 5.00 -19.89 -6.06
C TRP A 503 5.78 -19.34 -7.24
N HIS A 504 5.87 -20.13 -8.31
CA HIS A 504 6.58 -19.77 -9.51
C HIS A 504 5.59 -19.35 -10.59
N ILE A 505 5.66 -18.10 -11.00
CA ILE A 505 4.91 -17.56 -12.13
C ILE A 505 5.74 -17.84 -13.38
N VAL A 506 5.26 -18.68 -14.27
CA VAL A 506 6.03 -19.18 -15.42
C VAL A 506 5.31 -18.89 -16.74
N ASN A 507 6.08 -18.57 -17.78
CA ASN A 507 5.54 -18.53 -19.14
C ASN A 507 5.33 -19.94 -19.66
N THR A 508 4.17 -20.24 -20.26
CA THR A 508 3.81 -21.58 -20.71
C THR A 508 4.19 -21.87 -22.17
N GLU A 509 4.52 -20.84 -22.95
CA GLU A 509 4.80 -20.96 -24.40
C GLU A 509 6.30 -21.00 -24.71
N LYS A 510 7.14 -20.42 -23.82
CA LYS A 510 8.58 -20.33 -24.02
C LYS A 510 9.35 -21.30 -23.16
N THR A 511 10.52 -21.70 -23.65
CA THR A 511 11.49 -22.51 -22.89
C THR A 511 12.91 -21.95 -23.08
N ASP A 512 13.73 -22.13 -22.05
CA ASP A 512 15.15 -21.87 -22.11
C ASP A 512 15.91 -22.99 -22.93
N ARG A 513 17.21 -22.84 -23.08
CA ARG A 513 18.07 -23.84 -23.80
C ARG A 513 18.07 -25.22 -23.17
N LEU A 514 17.60 -25.39 -21.95
CA LEU A 514 17.50 -26.64 -21.21
C LEU A 514 16.10 -27.24 -21.22
N GLY A 515 15.13 -26.54 -21.82
CA GLY A 515 13.73 -26.93 -21.89
C GLY A 515 12.90 -26.50 -20.66
N HIS A 516 13.41 -25.62 -19.80
CA HIS A 516 12.66 -25.11 -18.67
C HIS A 516 11.83 -23.88 -19.08
N HIS A 517 10.66 -23.71 -18.49
CA HIS A 517 9.87 -22.50 -18.64
C HIS A 517 10.51 -21.35 -17.85
N PRO A 518 10.71 -20.17 -18.49
CA PRO A 518 11.19 -18.99 -17.78
C PRO A 518 10.12 -18.48 -16.81
N GLY A 519 10.53 -18.05 -15.63
CA GLY A 519 9.62 -17.65 -14.58
C GLY A 519 10.22 -16.68 -13.56
N TYR A 520 9.37 -16.28 -12.62
CA TYR A 520 9.72 -15.57 -11.40
C TYR A 520 9.12 -16.29 -10.20
N ALA A 521 9.94 -16.56 -9.19
CA ALA A 521 9.53 -17.18 -7.95
C ALA A 521 9.13 -16.12 -6.93
N LEU A 522 7.90 -16.20 -6.44
CA LEU A 522 7.41 -15.39 -5.31
C LEU A 522 7.85 -16.05 -4.00
N HIS A 523 8.66 -15.33 -3.24
CA HIS A 523 9.09 -15.69 -1.89
C HIS A 523 8.39 -14.77 -0.89
N THR A 524 7.51 -15.33 -0.08
CA THR A 524 6.85 -14.60 1.00
C THR A 524 7.73 -14.56 2.24
N ALA A 525 7.70 -13.45 2.98
CA ALA A 525 8.17 -13.41 4.35
C ALA A 525 7.18 -14.11 5.28
N GLN A 526 7.49 -14.18 6.57
CA GLN A 526 6.54 -14.68 7.56
C GLN A 526 5.33 -13.73 7.66
N THR A 527 4.19 -14.15 7.12
CA THR A 527 2.95 -13.36 7.09
C THR A 527 1.89 -14.01 7.97
N PRO A 528 1.32 -13.29 8.94
CA PRO A 528 0.19 -13.77 9.70
C PRO A 528 -1.08 -13.75 8.85
N LYS A 529 -2.00 -14.70 9.10
CA LYS A 529 -3.37 -14.63 8.59
C LYS A 529 -4.18 -13.66 9.43
N LEU A 530 -5.30 -13.19 8.89
CA LEU A 530 -6.30 -12.48 9.67
C LEU A 530 -6.72 -13.31 10.90
N LEU A 531 -6.62 -12.71 12.08
CA LEU A 531 -6.92 -13.39 13.35
C LEU A 531 -8.39 -13.30 13.76
N ALA A 532 -9.21 -12.52 13.06
CA ALA A 532 -10.64 -12.42 13.31
C ALA A 532 -11.37 -13.73 12.99
N ASP A 533 -12.45 -14.01 13.74
CA ASP A 533 -13.30 -15.16 13.48
C ASP A 533 -13.87 -15.13 12.06
N PRO A 534 -13.92 -16.25 11.32
CA PRO A 534 -14.43 -16.30 9.95
C PRO A 534 -15.89 -15.82 9.79
N SER A 535 -16.70 -15.83 10.84
CA SER A 535 -18.07 -15.31 10.81
C SER A 535 -18.18 -13.79 11.00
N SER A 536 -17.10 -13.13 11.39
CA SER A 536 -17.07 -11.70 11.69
C SER A 536 -17.27 -10.83 10.44
N SER A 537 -17.73 -9.59 10.63
CA SER A 537 -17.85 -8.59 9.56
C SER A 537 -16.50 -8.37 8.87
N ILE A 538 -15.43 -8.21 9.65
CA ILE A 538 -14.10 -7.95 9.08
C ILE A 538 -13.56 -9.13 8.26
N ALA A 539 -13.82 -10.37 8.66
CA ALA A 539 -13.39 -11.54 7.90
C ALA A 539 -14.08 -11.65 6.53
N LYS A 540 -15.28 -11.09 6.39
CA LYS A 540 -15.99 -11.00 5.11
C LYS A 540 -15.45 -9.85 4.26
N ARG A 541 -15.29 -8.66 4.84
CA ARG A 541 -14.84 -7.45 4.16
C ARG A 541 -13.37 -7.54 3.73
N ALA A 542 -12.52 -8.13 4.58
CA ALA A 542 -11.09 -8.33 4.33
C ALA A 542 -10.78 -9.79 3.93
N ALA A 543 -11.67 -10.47 3.23
CA ALA A 543 -11.52 -11.89 2.92
C ALA A 543 -10.25 -12.22 2.12
N PHE A 544 -9.68 -11.26 1.39
CA PHE A 544 -8.39 -11.39 0.70
C PHE A 544 -7.25 -11.76 1.66
N THR A 545 -7.31 -11.36 2.93
CA THR A 545 -6.28 -11.62 3.94
C THR A 545 -6.33 -13.02 4.54
N THR A 546 -7.31 -13.84 4.15
CA THR A 546 -7.43 -15.23 4.63
C THR A 546 -6.46 -16.20 3.94
N ARG A 547 -5.79 -15.75 2.88
CA ARG A 547 -4.76 -16.48 2.14
C ARG A 547 -3.64 -15.53 1.72
N GLU A 548 -2.44 -16.04 1.65
CA GLU A 548 -1.27 -15.27 1.24
C GLU A 548 -1.14 -15.17 -0.28
N LEU A 549 -1.77 -16.08 -1.04
CA LEU A 549 -1.82 -16.02 -2.49
C LEU A 549 -3.24 -16.23 -3.00
N TRP A 550 -3.63 -15.38 -3.97
CA TRP A 550 -4.75 -15.58 -4.86
C TRP A 550 -4.27 -15.38 -6.30
N VAL A 551 -4.86 -16.09 -7.25
CA VAL A 551 -4.60 -15.88 -8.68
C VAL A 551 -5.92 -15.83 -9.40
N THR A 552 -6.08 -14.81 -10.25
CA THR A 552 -7.25 -14.64 -11.11
C THR A 552 -6.84 -14.53 -12.57
N ALA A 553 -7.71 -14.90 -13.50
CA ALA A 553 -7.55 -14.44 -14.88
C ALA A 553 -7.67 -12.91 -14.90
N TYR A 554 -6.94 -12.25 -15.79
CA TYR A 554 -7.00 -10.80 -15.94
C TYR A 554 -8.42 -10.33 -16.26
N ASP A 555 -8.87 -9.32 -15.54
CA ASP A 555 -10.14 -8.62 -15.80
C ASP A 555 -9.93 -7.13 -15.44
N PRO A 556 -10.17 -6.20 -16.37
CA PRO A 556 -9.94 -4.77 -16.14
C PRO A 556 -10.81 -4.18 -15.02
N SER A 557 -11.94 -4.82 -14.69
CA SER A 557 -12.83 -4.41 -13.60
C SER A 557 -12.37 -4.87 -12.22
N GLN A 558 -11.52 -5.90 -12.15
CA GLN A 558 -11.00 -6.50 -10.91
C GLN A 558 -9.69 -5.82 -10.52
N ARG A 559 -9.76 -4.72 -9.77
CA ARG A 559 -8.59 -3.89 -9.46
C ARG A 559 -8.15 -3.92 -8.00
N TYR A 560 -9.06 -4.14 -7.05
CA TYR A 560 -8.81 -3.99 -5.62
C TYR A 560 -9.28 -5.22 -4.86
N ALA A 561 -8.41 -5.83 -4.09
CA ALA A 561 -8.61 -7.13 -3.45
C ALA A 561 -9.88 -7.22 -2.55
N ALA A 562 -10.25 -6.11 -1.91
CA ALA A 562 -11.47 -6.00 -1.09
C ALA A 562 -12.71 -5.49 -1.85
N GLY A 563 -12.61 -5.36 -3.19
CA GLY A 563 -13.65 -4.76 -4.02
C GLY A 563 -13.52 -3.25 -4.21
N ARG A 564 -14.42 -2.70 -5.03
CA ARG A 564 -14.30 -1.30 -5.47
C ARG A 564 -14.68 -0.30 -4.38
N PHE A 565 -15.78 -0.55 -3.67
CA PHE A 565 -16.34 0.35 -2.66
C PHE A 565 -16.31 -0.31 -1.28
N VAL A 566 -15.24 -0.07 -0.53
CA VAL A 566 -14.94 -0.79 0.71
C VAL A 566 -15.61 -0.15 1.93
N ASN A 567 -15.77 1.19 1.93
CA ASN A 567 -16.39 1.90 3.05
C ASN A 567 -17.82 1.39 3.31
N GLN A 568 -18.09 0.96 4.52
CA GLN A 568 -19.34 0.33 4.95
C GLN A 568 -19.80 -0.84 4.05
N SER A 569 -18.87 -1.52 3.34
CA SER A 569 -19.22 -2.66 2.49
C SER A 569 -19.71 -3.86 3.30
N ASP A 570 -20.54 -4.68 2.68
CA ASP A 570 -20.99 -5.96 3.23
C ASP A 570 -20.04 -7.13 2.95
N GLY A 571 -18.95 -6.90 2.19
CA GLY A 571 -17.96 -7.90 1.79
C GLY A 571 -18.44 -8.81 0.65
N SER A 572 -19.42 -8.37 -0.14
CA SER A 572 -19.93 -9.15 -1.28
C SER A 572 -19.09 -9.02 -2.55
N ASP A 573 -18.16 -8.06 -2.62
CA ASP A 573 -17.20 -7.87 -3.71
C ASP A 573 -15.77 -8.27 -3.27
N GLY A 574 -14.86 -8.36 -4.24
CA GLY A 574 -13.45 -8.68 -3.98
C GLY A 574 -13.07 -10.12 -4.33
N LEU A 575 -11.85 -10.50 -3.94
CA LEU A 575 -11.19 -11.74 -4.40
C LEU A 575 -12.01 -13.02 -4.23
N PRO A 576 -12.61 -13.35 -3.08
CA PRO A 576 -13.38 -14.58 -2.97
C PRO A 576 -14.63 -14.62 -3.87
N ALA A 577 -15.28 -13.48 -4.09
CA ALA A 577 -16.43 -13.39 -4.97
C ALA A 577 -16.02 -13.58 -6.44
N TRP A 578 -14.91 -12.98 -6.86
CA TRP A 578 -14.40 -13.13 -8.23
C TRP A 578 -13.98 -14.55 -8.56
N GLN A 579 -13.38 -15.28 -7.61
CA GLN A 579 -12.98 -16.68 -7.79
C GLN A 579 -14.16 -17.65 -8.00
N GLN A 580 -15.39 -17.24 -7.71
CA GLN A 580 -16.58 -18.07 -7.98
C GLN A 580 -16.79 -18.31 -9.48
N ALA A 581 -16.22 -17.46 -10.34
CA ALA A 581 -16.25 -17.66 -11.79
C ALA A 581 -15.41 -18.86 -12.23
N ASP A 582 -14.46 -19.30 -11.42
CA ASP A 582 -13.57 -20.45 -11.62
C ASP A 582 -12.95 -20.51 -13.02
N ARG A 583 -12.47 -19.34 -13.49
CA ARG A 583 -11.85 -19.20 -14.81
C ARG A 583 -10.52 -19.97 -14.88
N PRO A 584 -10.09 -20.44 -16.08
CA PRO A 584 -8.77 -21.04 -16.27
C PRO A 584 -7.69 -19.99 -16.02
N ILE A 585 -6.55 -20.45 -15.45
CA ILE A 585 -5.36 -19.63 -15.17
C ILE A 585 -4.04 -20.32 -15.59
N ASP A 586 -4.12 -21.34 -16.40
CA ASP A 586 -2.96 -22.07 -16.94
C ASP A 586 -2.75 -21.71 -18.41
N GLY A 587 -1.72 -20.94 -18.69
CA GLY A 587 -1.45 -20.40 -20.02
C GLY A 587 -2.29 -19.17 -20.38
N GLU A 588 -2.77 -18.46 -19.39
CA GLU A 588 -3.67 -17.30 -19.54
C GLU A 588 -2.99 -15.99 -19.12
N ASP A 589 -3.63 -14.88 -19.42
CA ASP A 589 -3.29 -13.57 -18.83
C ASP A 589 -3.80 -13.55 -17.38
N ILE A 590 -2.87 -13.46 -16.42
CA ILE A 590 -3.18 -13.67 -15.00
C ILE A 590 -2.72 -12.50 -14.11
N VAL A 591 -3.46 -12.30 -13.04
CA VAL A 591 -3.10 -11.40 -11.94
C VAL A 591 -2.82 -12.24 -10.68
N VAL A 592 -1.66 -12.01 -10.09
CA VAL A 592 -1.28 -12.57 -8.80
C VAL A 592 -1.54 -11.52 -7.72
N TRP A 593 -2.25 -11.91 -6.69
CA TRP A 593 -2.57 -11.09 -5.53
C TRP A 593 -1.87 -11.70 -4.33
N HIS A 594 -0.95 -10.93 -3.73
CA HIS A 594 -0.15 -11.42 -2.61
C HIS A 594 -0.42 -10.62 -1.34
N THR A 595 -0.96 -11.32 -0.34
CA THR A 595 -1.15 -10.73 0.99
C THR A 595 0.10 -10.94 1.84
N PHE A 596 0.61 -9.84 2.41
CA PHE A 596 1.74 -9.83 3.33
C PHE A 596 1.49 -8.83 4.47
N GLY A 597 2.25 -8.91 5.54
CA GLY A 597 2.06 -8.01 6.68
C GLY A 597 2.59 -8.58 7.98
N LEU A 598 2.13 -8.01 9.09
CA LEU A 598 2.55 -8.41 10.44
C LEU A 598 1.40 -8.31 11.46
N THR A 599 1.54 -9.00 12.59
CA THR A 599 0.76 -8.78 13.79
C THR A 599 1.58 -7.93 14.74
N HIS A 600 1.04 -6.79 15.15
CA HIS A 600 1.67 -5.89 16.09
C HIS A 600 1.15 -6.13 17.50
N PHE A 601 2.03 -6.64 18.36
CA PHE A 601 1.89 -6.63 19.81
C PHE A 601 2.79 -5.52 20.35
N PRO A 602 2.25 -4.30 20.57
CA PRO A 602 3.06 -3.16 20.96
C PRO A 602 3.82 -3.39 22.26
N ARG A 603 4.93 -2.70 22.41
CA ARG A 603 5.82 -2.74 23.58
C ARG A 603 6.10 -1.32 24.07
N SER A 604 6.72 -1.18 25.24
CA SER A 604 7.05 0.15 25.79
C SER A 604 7.92 0.99 24.87
N GLU A 605 8.77 0.34 24.05
CA GLU A 605 9.66 0.99 23.07
C GLU A 605 8.91 1.58 21.86
N ASP A 606 7.63 1.25 21.69
CA ASP A 606 6.79 1.78 20.61
C ASP A 606 6.05 3.07 21.03
N TRP A 607 6.29 3.56 22.24
CA TRP A 607 5.72 4.79 22.75
C TRP A 607 6.81 5.79 23.16
N PRO A 608 6.66 7.10 22.89
CA PRO A 608 5.54 7.78 22.18
C PRO A 608 5.60 7.69 20.65
N ILE A 609 6.75 7.34 20.07
CA ILE A 609 6.95 7.19 18.62
C ILE A 609 7.53 5.82 18.32
N MET A 610 6.96 5.12 17.36
CA MET A 610 7.30 3.75 17.04
C MET A 610 8.56 3.66 16.15
N PRO A 611 9.60 2.91 16.55
CA PRO A 611 10.65 2.48 15.62
C PRO A 611 10.03 1.69 14.47
N VAL A 612 10.67 1.74 13.29
CA VAL A 612 10.12 1.09 12.08
C VAL A 612 10.02 -0.42 12.26
N ASP A 613 8.84 -0.97 12.01
CA ASP A 613 8.61 -2.38 11.74
C ASP A 613 8.58 -2.64 10.22
N TYR A 614 8.90 -3.89 9.81
CA TYR A 614 9.10 -4.24 8.41
C TYR A 614 8.23 -5.43 8.01
N ALA A 615 7.62 -5.35 6.82
CA ALA A 615 6.96 -6.46 6.16
C ALA A 615 7.28 -6.41 4.67
N GLY A 616 7.30 -7.57 3.98
CA GLY A 616 7.62 -7.55 2.55
C GLY A 616 7.65 -8.93 1.91
N PHE A 617 7.97 -8.93 0.61
CA PHE A 617 8.14 -10.14 -0.21
C PHE A 617 9.13 -9.88 -1.33
N SER A 618 9.56 -10.95 -2.02
CA SER A 618 10.42 -10.81 -3.20
C SER A 618 9.99 -11.70 -4.35
N LEU A 619 10.24 -11.21 -5.57
CA LEU A 619 10.14 -11.95 -6.84
C LEU A 619 11.54 -12.17 -7.37
N LYS A 620 11.96 -13.43 -7.57
CA LYS A 620 13.30 -13.79 -8.03
C LYS A 620 13.24 -14.51 -9.37
N PRO A 621 14.14 -14.19 -10.32
CA PRO A 621 14.23 -14.96 -11.57
C PRO A 621 14.35 -16.46 -11.29
N TYR A 622 13.55 -17.24 -11.97
CA TYR A 622 13.58 -18.70 -11.94
C TYR A 622 13.60 -19.24 -13.37
N ASN A 623 14.75 -19.74 -13.82
CA ASN A 623 15.01 -20.11 -15.22
C ASN A 623 14.76 -18.97 -16.23
N PHE A 624 14.59 -17.74 -15.76
CA PHE A 624 14.38 -16.56 -16.61
C PHE A 624 15.65 -16.18 -17.37
N CYS A 625 16.81 -16.39 -16.75
CA CYS A 625 18.11 -16.11 -17.35
C CYS A 625 18.80 -17.40 -17.81
N GLU A 626 19.44 -17.39 -18.99
CA GLU A 626 20.19 -18.53 -19.54
C GLU A 626 21.40 -18.98 -18.68
N LYS A 627 21.89 -18.07 -17.84
CA LYS A 627 22.99 -18.25 -16.88
C LYS A 627 22.92 -17.17 -15.81
N SER A 628 23.80 -17.21 -14.81
CA SER A 628 23.88 -16.16 -13.80
C SER A 628 23.99 -14.77 -14.45
N PRO A 629 23.05 -13.86 -14.24
CA PRO A 629 23.03 -12.55 -14.88
C PRO A 629 24.08 -11.57 -14.31
N VAL A 630 24.74 -11.96 -13.23
CA VAL A 630 25.68 -11.09 -12.47
C VAL A 630 27.15 -11.40 -12.75
N MET A 631 27.44 -12.26 -13.70
CA MET A 631 28.84 -12.64 -14.05
C MET A 631 29.62 -11.48 -14.67
N ASN A 632 28.96 -10.56 -15.34
CA ASN A 632 29.56 -9.38 -15.98
C ASN A 632 29.60 -8.14 -15.08
N VAL A 633 29.14 -8.23 -13.84
CA VAL A 633 29.27 -7.12 -12.88
C VAL A 633 30.76 -6.86 -12.61
N PRO A 634 31.27 -5.64 -12.83
CA PRO A 634 32.68 -5.34 -12.70
C PRO A 634 33.16 -5.51 -11.24
N PRO A 635 34.43 -5.88 -11.01
CA PRO A 635 35.00 -5.88 -9.68
C PRO A 635 35.04 -4.47 -9.12
N SER A 636 34.75 -4.33 -7.81
CA SER A 636 34.92 -3.07 -7.12
C SER A 636 36.40 -2.67 -7.12
N THR A 637 36.71 -1.49 -7.62
CA THR A 637 38.08 -0.99 -7.58
C THR A 637 38.36 -0.39 -6.20
N ALA A 638 39.41 -0.87 -5.53
CA ALA A 638 39.80 -0.46 -4.16
C ALA A 638 40.30 1.01 -4.04
N LYS A 639 39.96 1.88 -4.98
CA LYS A 639 40.47 3.28 -5.00
C LYS A 639 40.00 4.17 -3.84
N HIS A 640 39.08 3.72 -3.01
CA HIS A 640 38.53 4.50 -1.91
C HIS A 640 38.70 3.89 -0.51
N CYS A 641 39.30 2.71 -0.38
CA CYS A 641 39.48 2.08 0.95
C CYS A 641 40.78 2.40 1.68
N CYS A 642 41.73 3.09 1.06
CA CYS A 642 43.07 3.30 1.64
C CYS A 642 43.54 4.75 1.48
N ALA A 643 42.79 5.71 1.98
CA ALA A 643 43.26 7.09 2.15
C ALA A 643 43.38 7.46 3.64
N HIS A 644 44.01 6.58 4.43
CA HIS A 644 44.52 6.88 5.74
C HIS A 644 45.89 6.17 5.90
N GLU A 645 46.94 6.76 5.37
CA GLU A 645 48.28 6.75 5.96
C GLU A 645 48.55 8.06 6.68
#